data_ba39a17ccb3d593f1645f9f463a56cea
#
_entry.id   ba39a17ccb3d593f1645f9f463a56cea
#
_cell.length_a   1.000
_cell.length_b   1.000
_cell.length_c   1.000
_cell.angle_alpha   90.00
_cell.angle_beta   90.00
_cell.angle_gamma   90.00
#
_symmetry.space_group_name_H-M   'P 1'
#
loop_
_entity.id
_entity.type
_entity.pdbx_description
1 polymer ?
#
loop_
_entity_poly.entity_id
_entity_poly.type
_entity_poly.pdbx_seq_one_letter_code
_entity_poly.pdbx_strand_id
1 'polypeptide(L)'
;MRSRAPTMLQETTMTISPGRRLASSRPLPAAGLLLLLLAGPASADDFQLDNLKLDFGKFVLSIPKLDVKGAPLNRESFRALLLSSTSGAPAGGVAGAIAGASQAVQPGESVIARLGKLNADEISAPTLVMEQTFGPQKQVTTYRNIKFSDIREGRIGRGESSDGTIKVEGAATGPMNGEIKRTSFEVLDLMQIARIFGEKAKAGETTPLQPIIGKMELDGYVLDLGEQGRITSGKASLRGFKARVASEPMGELLARIAELSDESEKASRNLNSKEDPAISEARDRKLLVAMAEIFDAVDYGSGEIRDIVMSLKTPPKPGAKSEPVDMRFSRIAFGEDAPEKSGVAIEGLQFEGGGAKGTIGLIGYSGFSLEGVIREIKAVAASAVDIKTLDFRRFIPKLGTVKMSSVQMSVPQDGKRGRPAGPPMQIGLGSFELKAGEQLNGIPTDMALTLDKITFPIIESADNPAAKDLLAMGYRNIDLSAKLSLAWQEASKEFAIRTLSLGGVGMARLDATGTLGNIGKEIFTGDLALAQVALLGATAKNVELKLQNLGLAEKLIENEAKKSKRKAEDVRREYGMMASLGLAAILGPSDGAKALANAVARFVAKPGILTVKATAKTPAGLGLADVIALGEPTEIFDKIDVNATAE
;
A
#
# COMPACT_ATOMS: atom_id res chain seq x y z
N MET A 1 46.57 10.67 22.97
CA MET A 1 47.12 11.88 22.30
C MET A 1 45.95 12.54 21.57
N ARG A 2 45.42 13.56 22.17
CA ARG A 2 45.37 14.99 21.77
C ARG A 2 44.73 15.16 20.39
N SER A 3 43.54 15.69 20.30
CA SER A 3 43.07 17.09 20.47
C SER A 3 42.85 17.66 19.07
N ARG A 4 41.74 18.26 18.65
CA ARG A 4 40.99 19.42 19.13
C ARG A 4 39.84 19.73 18.21
N ALA A 5 38.70 20.05 18.72
CA ALA A 5 37.82 21.05 18.11
C ALA A 5 38.36 22.43 18.40
N PRO A 6 38.01 23.49 17.73
CA PRO A 6 36.99 24.40 18.22
C PRO A 6 36.14 25.07 17.13
N THR A 7 34.90 25.47 17.42
CA THR A 7 34.43 26.64 18.12
C THR A 7 34.13 27.89 17.30
N MET A 8 32.90 28.31 17.38
CA MET A 8 32.32 29.67 17.61
C MET A 8 32.16 30.64 16.43
N LEU A 9 30.92 30.97 16.18
CA LEU A 9 30.23 32.24 16.46
C LEU A 9 30.89 33.53 15.94
N GLN A 10 30.15 34.26 15.12
CA GLN A 10 29.93 35.69 15.40
C GLN A 10 28.71 36.25 14.64
N GLU A 11 27.74 36.66 15.42
CA GLU A 11 26.78 37.72 15.10
C GLU A 11 27.51 39.00 14.75
N THR A 12 26.97 39.76 13.79
CA THR A 12 27.28 41.18 13.73
C THR A 12 26.01 41.95 13.35
N THR A 13 25.37 42.42 14.36
CA THR A 13 24.47 43.57 14.38
C THR A 13 25.25 44.81 13.94
N MET A 14 24.69 45.61 13.03
CA MET A 14 25.05 47.01 12.90
C MET A 14 23.81 47.88 12.67
N THR A 15 23.39 48.51 13.70
CA THR A 15 22.68 49.80 13.78
C THR A 15 23.58 50.91 13.19
N ILE A 16 23.02 51.95 12.58
CA ILE A 16 23.13 53.36 12.99
C ILE A 16 22.61 54.31 11.88
N SER A 17 21.74 55.16 12.33
CA SER A 17 21.27 56.44 11.81
C SER A 17 22.39 57.52 11.73
N PRO A 18 22.04 58.82 11.51
CA PRO A 18 21.48 59.57 10.40
C PRO A 18 22.34 60.80 10.06
N GLY A 19 22.04 61.46 8.99
CA GLY A 19 22.69 62.78 8.71
C GLY A 19 22.25 63.39 7.39
N ARG A 20 21.24 64.23 7.43
CA ARG A 20 21.21 65.71 7.27
C ARG A 20 22.09 66.27 6.14
N ARG A 21 21.54 66.90 5.16
CA ARG A 21 21.08 68.28 4.87
C ARG A 21 21.11 68.54 3.36
N LEU A 22 20.17 69.18 2.89
CA LEU A 22 19.68 70.50 2.49
C LEU A 22 19.70 70.75 0.96
N ALA A 23 18.49 70.95 0.47
CA ALA A 23 17.93 72.08 -0.24
C ALA A 23 18.53 72.50 -1.58
N SER A 24 17.67 72.46 -2.61
CA SER A 24 17.40 73.65 -3.40
C SER A 24 16.09 73.50 -4.23
N SER A 25 15.32 74.51 -4.14
CA SER A 25 14.00 74.86 -4.58
C SER A 25 13.82 75.09 -6.09
N ARG A 26 12.57 74.85 -6.52
CA ARG A 26 11.68 75.66 -7.44
C ARG A 26 11.11 74.90 -8.62
N PRO A 27 9.98 75.38 -9.24
CA PRO A 27 8.60 75.16 -8.72
C PRO A 27 7.68 74.44 -9.77
N LEU A 28 6.46 74.14 -9.31
CA LEU A 28 5.27 73.63 -9.96
C LEU A 28 4.96 74.18 -11.39
N PRO A 29 4.19 73.42 -12.19
CA PRO A 29 2.77 73.76 -12.22
C PRO A 29 1.82 72.60 -11.90
N ALA A 30 0.85 72.94 -11.06
CA ALA A 30 -0.34 72.22 -10.77
C ALA A 30 -1.26 72.15 -12.00
N ALA A 31 -1.35 70.97 -12.59
CA ALA A 31 -2.47 70.57 -13.50
C ALA A 31 -2.32 69.06 -13.80
N GLY A 32 -2.80 68.19 -12.94
CA GLY A 32 -2.75 66.71 -13.17
C GLY A 32 -3.26 65.87 -12.02
N LEU A 33 -3.84 66.49 -11.00
CA LEU A 33 -4.27 65.75 -9.78
C LEU A 33 -5.81 65.86 -9.59
N LEU A 34 -6.58 65.55 -10.64
CA LEU A 34 -8.05 65.50 -10.51
C LEU A 34 -8.71 64.49 -11.44
N LEU A 35 -8.06 63.33 -11.70
CA LEU A 35 -8.69 62.26 -12.49
C LEU A 35 -8.40 60.83 -11.89
N LEU A 36 -7.97 60.78 -10.65
CA LEU A 36 -7.71 59.48 -9.95
C LEU A 36 -8.62 59.24 -8.75
N LEU A 37 -9.73 59.98 -8.63
CA LEU A 37 -10.73 59.85 -7.55
C LEU A 37 -12.16 59.48 -8.03
N LEU A 38 -12.26 58.88 -9.24
CA LEU A 38 -13.56 58.31 -9.71
C LEU A 38 -13.48 56.82 -10.00
N ALA A 39 -12.49 56.11 -9.56
CA ALA A 39 -12.61 54.67 -9.33
C ALA A 39 -13.16 54.53 -7.89
N GLY A 40 -14.48 54.73 -7.77
CA GLY A 40 -15.19 54.25 -6.57
C GLY A 40 -14.87 52.79 -6.37
N PRO A 41 -14.86 52.27 -5.13
CA PRO A 41 -14.74 50.84 -4.90
C PRO A 41 -15.80 50.16 -5.78
N ALA A 42 -15.38 49.23 -6.66
CA ALA A 42 -16.33 48.43 -7.41
C ALA A 42 -17.30 47.88 -6.36
N SER A 43 -18.57 48.33 -6.37
CA SER A 43 -19.58 47.88 -5.42
C SER A 43 -19.74 46.39 -5.69
N ALA A 44 -19.43 45.58 -4.70
CA ALA A 44 -19.68 44.14 -4.77
C ALA A 44 -21.17 43.96 -4.89
N ASP A 45 -21.62 43.32 -5.98
CA ASP A 45 -23.04 43.12 -6.25
C ASP A 45 -23.51 41.78 -5.68
N ASP A 46 -24.66 41.82 -5.02
CA ASP A 46 -25.40 40.63 -4.62
C ASP A 46 -26.50 40.37 -5.65
N PHE A 47 -26.54 39.17 -6.20
CA PHE A 47 -27.54 38.83 -7.21
C PHE A 47 -27.85 37.33 -7.22
N GLN A 48 -28.94 36.96 -7.87
CA GLN A 48 -29.38 35.60 -8.08
C GLN A 48 -29.34 35.23 -9.55
N LEU A 49 -28.86 34.00 -9.84
CA LEU A 49 -28.95 33.37 -11.14
C LEU A 49 -29.90 32.18 -11.09
N ASP A 50 -30.76 32.07 -12.09
CA ASP A 50 -31.76 31.00 -12.17
C ASP A 50 -31.45 30.06 -13.34
N ASN A 51 -31.78 28.78 -13.17
CA ASN A 51 -31.72 27.72 -14.18
C ASN A 51 -30.35 27.64 -14.90
N LEU A 52 -29.27 27.60 -14.11
CA LEU A 52 -27.96 27.38 -14.66
C LEU A 52 -27.77 25.90 -15.03
N LYS A 53 -27.35 25.69 -16.27
CA LYS A 53 -26.90 24.35 -16.75
C LYS A 53 -25.53 24.50 -17.36
N LEU A 54 -24.56 23.83 -16.76
CA LEU A 54 -23.15 23.80 -17.19
C LEU A 54 -22.89 22.42 -17.76
N ASP A 55 -22.70 22.34 -19.09
CA ASP A 55 -22.53 21.10 -19.83
C ASP A 55 -21.07 20.92 -20.26
N PHE A 56 -20.38 19.92 -19.72
CA PHE A 56 -19.02 19.53 -20.02
C PHE A 56 -18.97 18.20 -20.81
N GLY A 57 -20.01 17.87 -21.52
CA GLY A 57 -20.16 16.64 -22.30
C GLY A 57 -20.64 15.46 -21.46
N LYS A 58 -19.71 14.66 -20.92
CA LYS A 58 -20.07 13.53 -20.05
C LYS A 58 -20.44 13.92 -18.61
N PHE A 59 -20.33 15.19 -18.31
CA PHE A 59 -20.56 15.77 -17.00
C PHE A 59 -21.43 17.01 -17.13
N VAL A 60 -22.60 17.01 -16.49
CA VAL A 60 -23.55 18.12 -16.52
C VAL A 60 -23.88 18.57 -15.10
N LEU A 61 -23.71 19.86 -14.83
CA LEU A 61 -24.18 20.50 -13.58
C LEU A 61 -25.48 21.28 -13.85
N SER A 62 -26.49 21.04 -13.04
CA SER A 62 -27.73 21.76 -13.06
C SER A 62 -27.96 22.41 -11.70
N ILE A 63 -28.10 23.75 -11.70
CA ILE A 63 -28.31 24.57 -10.50
C ILE A 63 -29.56 25.41 -10.73
N PRO A 64 -30.70 25.01 -10.14
CA PRO A 64 -31.98 25.73 -10.34
C PRO A 64 -31.93 27.17 -9.85
N LYS A 65 -31.22 27.41 -8.74
CA LYS A 65 -31.06 28.73 -8.12
C LYS A 65 -29.66 28.85 -7.54
N LEU A 66 -28.97 29.96 -7.89
CA LEU A 66 -27.63 30.28 -7.38
C LEU A 66 -27.66 31.71 -6.84
N ASP A 67 -27.45 31.86 -5.56
CA ASP A 67 -27.30 33.17 -4.91
C ASP A 67 -25.80 33.51 -4.83
N VAL A 68 -25.41 34.69 -5.29
CA VAL A 68 -24.01 35.18 -5.33
C VAL A 68 -23.95 36.47 -4.53
N LYS A 69 -22.95 36.57 -3.62
CA LYS A 69 -22.72 37.75 -2.80
C LYS A 69 -21.28 38.23 -2.94
N GLY A 70 -21.10 39.53 -2.92
CA GLY A 70 -19.81 40.16 -2.92
C GLY A 70 -19.00 39.91 -4.20
N ALA A 71 -19.65 39.74 -5.35
CA ALA A 71 -18.96 39.58 -6.63
C ALA A 71 -18.58 40.94 -7.22
N PRO A 72 -17.34 41.10 -7.75
CA PRO A 72 -16.96 42.32 -8.45
C PRO A 72 -17.54 42.44 -9.86
N LEU A 73 -18.15 41.37 -10.36
CA LEU A 73 -18.86 41.32 -11.65
C LEU A 73 -20.33 41.44 -11.45
N ASN A 74 -21.02 42.16 -12.34
CA ASN A 74 -22.48 42.20 -12.36
C ASN A 74 -23.09 40.84 -12.77
N ARG A 75 -24.39 40.66 -12.55
CA ARG A 75 -25.14 39.43 -12.81
C ARG A 75 -24.92 38.86 -14.20
N GLU A 76 -24.97 39.69 -15.23
CA GLU A 76 -24.89 39.25 -16.62
C GLU A 76 -23.46 38.80 -16.99
N SER A 77 -22.45 39.55 -16.55
CA SER A 77 -21.04 39.22 -16.74
C SER A 77 -20.66 37.95 -16.00
N PHE A 78 -21.12 37.75 -14.79
CA PHE A 78 -20.90 36.54 -14.00
C PHE A 78 -21.57 35.31 -14.65
N ARG A 79 -22.85 35.47 -15.12
CA ARG A 79 -23.53 34.43 -15.88
C ARG A 79 -22.80 34.07 -17.17
N ALA A 80 -22.31 35.04 -17.93
CA ALA A 80 -21.55 34.83 -19.14
C ALA A 80 -20.25 34.10 -18.86
N LEU A 81 -19.57 34.43 -17.76
CA LEU A 81 -18.34 33.76 -17.31
C LEU A 81 -18.56 32.27 -17.09
N LEU A 82 -19.63 31.89 -16.39
CA LEU A 82 -19.97 30.49 -16.12
C LEU A 82 -20.38 29.73 -17.39
N LEU A 83 -21.32 30.28 -18.19
CA LEU A 83 -21.87 29.61 -19.37
C LEU A 83 -20.84 29.44 -20.50
N SER A 84 -19.98 30.43 -20.72
CA SER A 84 -18.95 30.36 -21.76
C SER A 84 -17.84 29.34 -21.45
N SER A 85 -17.75 28.89 -20.22
CA SER A 85 -16.82 27.83 -19.78
C SER A 85 -17.17 26.45 -20.29
N THR A 86 -18.41 26.23 -20.77
CA THR A 86 -19.01 24.91 -21.03
C THR A 86 -19.13 24.54 -22.49
N SER A 87 -19.03 25.48 -23.43
CA SER A 87 -19.25 25.19 -24.86
C SER A 87 -17.95 25.10 -25.63
N GLY A 88 -17.54 23.88 -25.97
CA GLY A 88 -16.61 23.58 -27.05
C GLY A 88 -17.26 23.62 -28.44
N ALA A 89 -18.38 24.35 -28.62
CA ALA A 89 -19.04 24.50 -29.91
C ALA A 89 -18.50 25.70 -30.67
N PRO A 90 -18.29 25.59 -32.00
CA PRO A 90 -17.85 26.70 -32.81
C PRO A 90 -18.88 27.84 -32.75
N ALA A 91 -18.39 29.08 -32.62
CA ALA A 91 -19.16 30.31 -32.55
C ALA A 91 -20.03 30.48 -33.81
N GLY A 92 -21.23 30.03 -33.78
CA GLY A 92 -22.20 30.19 -34.87
C GLY A 92 -23.66 30.10 -34.34
N GLY A 93 -24.15 31.17 -33.76
CA GLY A 93 -25.56 31.28 -33.42
C GLY A 93 -25.85 31.81 -32.01
N VAL A 94 -26.20 33.05 -31.94
CA VAL A 94 -26.66 33.91 -30.81
C VAL A 94 -25.63 34.94 -30.32
N ALA A 95 -24.68 35.35 -31.13
CA ALA A 95 -23.77 36.47 -30.80
C ALA A 95 -24.43 37.87 -30.97
N GLY A 96 -25.72 37.96 -31.23
CA GLY A 96 -26.37 39.25 -31.60
C GLY A 96 -27.13 39.98 -30.48
N ALA A 97 -27.27 39.44 -29.28
CA ALA A 97 -28.20 40.00 -28.28
C ALA A 97 -27.58 40.54 -26.98
N ILE A 98 -26.26 40.50 -26.79
CA ILE A 98 -25.65 40.98 -25.54
C ILE A 98 -24.50 41.90 -25.81
N ALA A 99 -24.77 43.12 -26.35
CA ALA A 99 -23.77 44.14 -26.56
C ALA A 99 -23.27 44.85 -25.30
N GLY A 100 -23.81 44.50 -24.10
CA GLY A 100 -23.38 45.05 -22.80
C GLY A 100 -22.48 44.17 -21.95
N ALA A 101 -22.38 42.87 -22.25
CA ALA A 101 -21.63 41.89 -21.40
C ALA A 101 -20.16 41.67 -21.83
N SER A 102 -19.62 42.45 -22.76
CA SER A 102 -18.39 42.11 -23.47
C SER A 102 -17.08 42.44 -22.77
N GLN A 103 -17.08 42.86 -21.51
CA GLN A 103 -15.85 43.08 -20.75
C GLN A 103 -15.35 41.87 -19.92
N ALA A 104 -16.25 40.94 -19.60
CA ALA A 104 -15.89 39.81 -18.74
C ALA A 104 -15.28 38.60 -19.47
N VAL A 105 -15.62 38.38 -20.73
CA VAL A 105 -15.14 37.24 -21.54
C VAL A 105 -14.63 37.75 -22.90
N GLN A 106 -13.35 37.52 -23.18
CA GLN A 106 -12.74 37.86 -24.46
C GLN A 106 -12.91 36.68 -25.45
N PRO A 107 -13.17 36.96 -26.75
CA PRO A 107 -13.18 35.91 -27.76
C PRO A 107 -11.85 35.14 -27.78
N GLY A 108 -11.90 33.82 -27.67
CA GLY A 108 -10.71 32.96 -27.62
C GLY A 108 -10.04 32.83 -26.26
N GLU A 109 -10.60 33.39 -25.20
CA GLU A 109 -10.09 33.25 -23.84
C GLU A 109 -10.23 31.81 -23.34
N SER A 110 -9.15 31.25 -22.75
CA SER A 110 -9.13 29.88 -22.24
C SER A 110 -10.09 29.72 -21.00
N VAL A 111 -10.58 28.51 -20.77
CA VAL A 111 -11.37 28.19 -19.57
C VAL A 111 -10.62 28.57 -18.29
N ILE A 112 -9.31 28.35 -18.27
CA ILE A 112 -8.44 28.69 -17.13
C ILE A 112 -8.44 30.18 -16.85
N ALA A 113 -8.24 31.00 -17.88
CA ALA A 113 -8.25 32.46 -17.74
C ALA A 113 -9.62 32.97 -17.26
N ARG A 114 -10.71 32.34 -17.69
CA ARG A 114 -12.06 32.66 -17.24
C ARG A 114 -12.29 32.28 -15.78
N LEU A 115 -11.91 31.08 -15.37
CA LEU A 115 -12.00 30.66 -13.97
C LEU A 115 -11.17 31.56 -13.04
N GLY A 116 -10.02 32.08 -13.53
CA GLY A 116 -9.22 33.06 -12.80
C GLY A 116 -9.92 34.38 -12.50
N LYS A 117 -11.01 34.70 -13.21
CA LYS A 117 -11.85 35.89 -12.93
C LYS A 117 -12.98 35.61 -11.95
N LEU A 118 -13.17 34.36 -11.52
CA LEU A 118 -14.22 33.98 -10.57
C LEU A 118 -13.86 34.46 -9.17
N ASN A 119 -14.55 35.52 -8.75
CA ASN A 119 -14.42 36.11 -7.43
C ASN A 119 -15.81 36.35 -6.83
N ALA A 120 -15.99 35.97 -5.58
CA ALA A 120 -17.17 36.23 -4.77
C ALA A 120 -16.86 36.00 -3.29
N ASP A 121 -17.56 36.65 -2.40
CA ASP A 121 -17.45 36.37 -0.98
C ASP A 121 -18.19 35.09 -0.62
N GLU A 122 -19.37 34.89 -1.22
CA GLU A 122 -20.20 33.71 -0.99
C GLU A 122 -20.96 33.33 -2.26
N ILE A 123 -21.05 32.05 -2.56
CA ILE A 123 -21.92 31.47 -3.56
C ILE A 123 -22.70 30.35 -2.86
N SER A 124 -24.06 30.41 -2.93
CA SER A 124 -24.88 29.37 -2.32
C SER A 124 -25.98 28.89 -3.26
N ALA A 125 -26.38 27.64 -3.10
CA ALA A 125 -27.46 27.01 -3.85
C ALA A 125 -28.23 26.03 -2.97
N PRO A 126 -29.58 26.10 -2.95
CA PRO A 126 -30.39 25.11 -2.25
C PRO A 126 -30.18 23.69 -2.78
N THR A 127 -29.93 23.57 -4.10
CA THR A 127 -29.73 22.27 -4.76
C THR A 127 -28.74 22.42 -5.92
N LEU A 128 -27.85 21.43 -6.03
CA LEU A 128 -26.99 21.22 -7.19
C LEU A 128 -27.14 19.78 -7.63
N VAL A 129 -27.46 19.56 -8.89
CA VAL A 129 -27.58 18.24 -9.49
C VAL A 129 -26.39 18.05 -10.44
N MET A 130 -25.68 16.97 -10.23
CA MET A 130 -24.54 16.55 -11.03
C MET A 130 -24.88 15.24 -11.75
N GLU A 131 -24.93 15.28 -13.07
CA GLU A 131 -25.14 14.11 -13.91
C GLU A 131 -23.80 13.70 -14.56
N GLN A 132 -23.45 12.44 -14.45
CA GLN A 132 -22.25 11.86 -15.07
C GLN A 132 -22.63 10.63 -15.87
N THR A 133 -22.05 10.46 -17.06
CA THR A 133 -22.29 9.31 -17.92
C THR A 133 -20.97 8.58 -18.20
N PHE A 134 -20.90 7.30 -17.82
CA PHE A 134 -19.76 6.43 -18.01
C PHE A 134 -20.21 5.18 -18.81
N GLY A 135 -20.05 5.21 -20.14
CA GLY A 135 -20.58 4.13 -20.99
C GLY A 135 -22.09 3.98 -20.81
N PRO A 136 -22.61 2.79 -20.45
CA PRO A 136 -24.03 2.55 -20.23
C PRO A 136 -24.55 3.08 -18.89
N GLN A 137 -23.64 3.46 -17.98
CA GLN A 137 -24.02 3.90 -16.63
C GLN A 137 -24.26 5.40 -16.58
N LYS A 138 -25.37 5.78 -15.94
CA LYS A 138 -25.69 7.15 -15.61
C LYS A 138 -25.71 7.31 -14.10
N GLN A 139 -24.89 8.22 -13.57
CA GLN A 139 -24.89 8.60 -12.17
C GLN A 139 -25.48 10.00 -12.02
N VAL A 140 -26.44 10.15 -11.12
CA VAL A 140 -27.03 11.43 -10.73
C VAL A 140 -26.73 11.64 -9.25
N THR A 141 -25.96 12.68 -8.95
CA THR A 141 -25.69 13.10 -7.58
C THR A 141 -26.35 14.43 -7.31
N THR A 142 -27.16 14.50 -6.27
CA THR A 142 -27.84 15.73 -5.85
C THR A 142 -27.29 16.14 -4.50
N TYR A 143 -26.72 17.34 -4.42
CA TYR A 143 -26.29 17.97 -3.17
C TYR A 143 -27.30 19.02 -2.74
N ARG A 144 -27.49 19.22 -1.44
CA ARG A 144 -28.41 20.20 -0.85
C ARG A 144 -27.68 21.21 0.03
N ASN A 145 -28.23 22.43 0.06
CA ASN A 145 -27.75 23.55 0.87
C ASN A 145 -26.24 23.76 0.71
N ILE A 146 -25.83 23.91 -0.53
CA ILE A 146 -24.42 24.12 -0.86
C ILE A 146 -24.04 25.55 -0.58
N LYS A 147 -22.89 25.72 0.01
CA LYS A 147 -22.30 27.03 0.30
C LYS A 147 -20.80 27.00 0.01
N PHE A 148 -20.34 27.92 -0.81
CA PHE A 148 -18.94 28.20 -1.06
C PHE A 148 -18.61 29.60 -0.55
N SER A 149 -17.47 29.79 0.08
CA SER A 149 -17.02 31.10 0.58
C SER A 149 -15.55 31.33 0.27
N ASP A 150 -15.16 32.60 0.31
CA ASP A 150 -13.82 33.06 0.00
C ASP A 150 -13.34 32.62 -1.39
N ILE A 151 -14.16 32.93 -2.42
CA ILE A 151 -13.79 32.65 -3.80
C ILE A 151 -12.91 33.77 -4.32
N ARG A 152 -11.64 33.44 -4.63
CA ARG A 152 -10.66 34.39 -5.14
C ARG A 152 -9.90 33.78 -6.32
N GLU A 153 -10.00 34.41 -7.48
CA GLU A 153 -9.29 33.97 -8.69
C GLU A 153 -9.50 32.47 -9.00
N GLY A 154 -10.75 31.97 -8.87
CA GLY A 154 -11.09 30.58 -9.10
C GLY A 154 -10.68 29.60 -7.99
N ARG A 155 -10.17 30.11 -6.88
CA ARG A 155 -9.85 29.32 -5.69
C ARG A 155 -10.96 29.50 -4.65
N ILE A 156 -11.53 28.40 -4.20
CA ILE A 156 -12.59 28.38 -3.18
C ILE A 156 -11.93 28.11 -1.84
N GLY A 157 -12.05 29.05 -0.89
CA GLY A 157 -11.46 28.92 0.44
C GLY A 157 -12.14 27.82 1.26
N ARG A 158 -13.48 27.78 1.24
CA ARG A 158 -14.29 26.79 1.97
C ARG A 158 -15.54 26.41 1.18
N GLY A 159 -15.92 25.14 1.24
CA GLY A 159 -17.20 24.66 0.70
C GLY A 159 -17.84 23.66 1.66
N GLU A 160 -19.18 23.66 1.69
CA GLU A 160 -19.98 22.69 2.44
C GLU A 160 -21.30 22.37 1.76
N SER A 161 -21.83 21.17 2.05
CA SER A 161 -23.20 20.77 1.75
C SER A 161 -23.78 20.06 2.96
N SER A 162 -25.10 20.22 3.20
CA SER A 162 -25.75 19.57 4.34
C SER A 162 -25.88 18.06 4.15
N ASP A 163 -26.20 17.65 2.94
CA ASP A 163 -26.44 16.26 2.55
C ASP A 163 -26.49 16.13 1.02
N GLY A 164 -26.60 14.90 0.56
CA GLY A 164 -26.79 14.59 -0.85
C GLY A 164 -27.36 13.20 -1.09
N THR A 165 -27.73 12.92 -2.33
CA THR A 165 -28.16 11.60 -2.78
C THR A 165 -27.42 11.20 -4.04
N ILE A 166 -27.15 9.91 -4.20
CA ILE A 166 -26.57 9.32 -5.40
C ILE A 166 -27.59 8.33 -5.97
N LYS A 167 -27.79 8.36 -7.29
CA LYS A 167 -28.52 7.34 -8.03
C LYS A 167 -27.64 6.88 -9.19
N VAL A 168 -27.49 5.60 -9.34
CA VAL A 168 -26.75 4.99 -10.46
C VAL A 168 -27.69 4.05 -11.20
N GLU A 169 -27.82 4.26 -12.50
CA GLU A 169 -28.62 3.44 -13.41
C GLU A 169 -27.69 2.84 -14.48
N GLY A 170 -28.10 1.74 -15.09
CA GLY A 170 -27.33 1.09 -16.15
C GLY A 170 -26.10 0.29 -15.69
N ALA A 171 -25.91 0.13 -14.39
CA ALA A 171 -24.87 -0.76 -13.87
C ALA A 171 -25.25 -2.22 -14.11
N ALA A 172 -24.31 -3.06 -14.47
CA ALA A 172 -24.53 -4.51 -14.67
C ALA A 172 -25.05 -5.21 -13.39
N THR A 173 -24.82 -4.61 -12.25
CA THR A 173 -25.24 -5.04 -10.91
C THR A 173 -26.66 -4.61 -10.54
N GLY A 174 -27.34 -3.84 -11.42
CA GLY A 174 -28.65 -3.23 -11.15
C GLY A 174 -28.54 -1.78 -10.64
N PRO A 175 -29.70 -1.14 -10.40
CA PRO A 175 -29.73 0.24 -9.91
C PRO A 175 -29.20 0.33 -8.48
N MET A 176 -28.43 1.39 -8.20
CA MET A 176 -27.91 1.68 -6.87
C MET A 176 -28.39 3.04 -6.39
N ASN A 177 -28.67 3.15 -5.11
CA ASN A 177 -29.07 4.41 -4.47
C ASN A 177 -28.16 4.68 -3.28
N GLY A 178 -27.87 5.94 -3.02
CA GLY A 178 -27.03 6.32 -1.90
C GLY A 178 -27.43 7.63 -1.26
N GLU A 179 -27.00 7.80 -0.03
CA GLU A 179 -27.10 9.03 0.74
C GLU A 179 -25.71 9.47 1.15
N ILE A 180 -25.41 10.74 0.95
CA ILE A 180 -24.20 11.41 1.39
C ILE A 180 -24.60 12.30 2.56
N LYS A 181 -23.92 12.19 3.69
CA LYS A 181 -24.10 13.10 4.81
C LYS A 181 -23.34 14.40 4.56
N ARG A 182 -23.32 15.29 5.54
CA ARG A 182 -22.61 16.56 5.44
C ARG A 182 -21.21 16.36 4.87
N THR A 183 -20.90 17.16 3.85
CA THR A 183 -19.58 17.21 3.22
C THR A 183 -19.02 18.61 3.37
N SER A 184 -17.75 18.75 3.67
CA SER A 184 -17.07 20.04 3.69
C SER A 184 -15.66 19.91 3.13
N PHE A 185 -15.15 21.00 2.57
CA PHE A 185 -13.76 21.07 2.14
C PHE A 185 -13.16 22.45 2.43
N GLU A 186 -11.85 22.47 2.55
CA GLU A 186 -11.05 23.69 2.65
C GLU A 186 -10.05 23.70 1.49
N VAL A 187 -9.97 24.83 0.83
CA VAL A 187 -9.09 25.07 -0.31
C VAL A 187 -9.36 24.11 -1.49
N LEU A 188 -10.18 24.55 -2.43
CA LEU A 188 -10.39 23.87 -3.71
C LEU A 188 -9.89 24.80 -4.85
N ASP A 189 -8.90 24.35 -5.60
CA ASP A 189 -8.30 25.12 -6.70
C ASP A 189 -8.90 24.69 -8.05
N LEU A 190 -9.92 25.42 -8.51
CA LEU A 190 -10.60 25.16 -9.78
C LEU A 190 -9.69 25.42 -11.00
N MET A 191 -8.75 26.36 -10.89
CA MET A 191 -7.82 26.65 -11.97
C MET A 191 -6.85 25.47 -12.18
N GLN A 192 -6.33 24.92 -11.08
CA GLN A 192 -5.43 23.77 -11.17
C GLN A 192 -6.18 22.54 -11.70
N ILE A 193 -7.43 22.33 -11.28
CA ILE A 193 -8.31 21.29 -11.85
C ILE A 193 -8.44 21.49 -13.37
N ALA A 194 -8.80 22.70 -13.80
CA ALA A 194 -8.95 22.99 -15.23
C ALA A 194 -7.68 22.75 -16.03
N ARG A 195 -6.51 23.10 -15.47
CA ARG A 195 -5.21 22.82 -16.10
C ARG A 195 -4.96 21.33 -16.26
N ILE A 196 -5.19 20.54 -15.21
CA ILE A 196 -4.97 19.09 -15.23
C ILE A 196 -5.86 18.41 -16.28
N PHE A 197 -7.10 18.88 -16.44
CA PHE A 197 -8.05 18.30 -17.38
C PHE A 197 -7.97 18.88 -18.80
N GLY A 198 -7.40 20.08 -18.98
CA GLY A 198 -7.38 20.79 -20.27
C GLY A 198 -6.00 20.98 -20.88
N GLU A 199 -4.93 20.91 -20.11
CA GLU A 199 -3.56 21.15 -20.59
C GLU A 199 -2.75 19.87 -20.61
N LYS A 200 -1.65 19.89 -21.35
CA LYS A 200 -0.63 18.83 -21.36
C LYS A 200 0.75 19.44 -21.10
N ALA A 201 1.57 18.71 -20.37
CA ALA A 201 2.96 19.08 -20.16
C ALA A 201 3.75 19.03 -21.47
N LYS A 202 4.77 19.86 -21.61
CA LYS A 202 5.69 19.80 -22.75
C LYS A 202 6.47 18.48 -22.72
N ALA A 203 6.84 18.00 -23.88
CA ALA A 203 7.60 16.78 -23.99
C ALA A 203 8.91 16.86 -23.15
N GLY A 204 9.09 15.89 -22.24
CA GLY A 204 10.23 15.83 -21.35
C GLY A 204 10.16 16.74 -20.11
N GLU A 205 9.08 17.51 -19.94
CA GLU A 205 8.87 18.35 -18.76
C GLU A 205 8.03 17.62 -17.71
N THR A 206 8.52 17.62 -16.47
CA THR A 206 7.73 17.17 -15.30
C THR A 206 7.29 18.42 -14.54
N THR A 207 5.98 18.72 -14.59
CA THR A 207 5.43 19.85 -13.85
C THR A 207 5.36 19.54 -12.34
N PRO A 208 5.47 20.53 -11.45
CA PRO A 208 5.38 20.29 -10.01
C PRO A 208 3.96 19.91 -9.60
N LEU A 209 3.85 19.05 -8.57
CA LEU A 209 2.58 18.75 -7.92
C LEU A 209 2.05 20.00 -7.20
N GLN A 210 0.82 20.40 -7.50
CA GLN A 210 0.15 21.57 -6.92
C GLN A 210 -1.04 21.13 -6.06
N PRO A 211 -1.31 21.78 -4.93
CA PRO A 211 -2.50 21.51 -4.12
C PRO A 211 -3.79 21.69 -4.92
N ILE A 212 -4.69 20.71 -4.83
CA ILE A 212 -6.05 20.75 -5.41
C ILE A 212 -7.07 20.91 -4.30
N ILE A 213 -6.95 20.08 -3.25
CA ILE A 213 -7.81 20.09 -2.08
C ILE A 213 -6.91 20.12 -0.85
N GLY A 214 -7.07 21.13 0.01
CA GLY A 214 -6.33 21.22 1.25
C GLY A 214 -6.83 20.19 2.26
N LYS A 215 -8.14 20.21 2.55
CA LYS A 215 -8.83 19.28 3.45
C LYS A 215 -10.23 18.99 2.93
N MET A 216 -10.70 17.75 3.09
CA MET A 216 -12.07 17.34 2.84
C MET A 216 -12.56 16.48 3.99
N GLU A 217 -13.78 16.69 4.43
CA GLU A 217 -14.45 15.88 5.46
C GLU A 217 -15.84 15.46 4.97
N LEU A 218 -16.21 14.24 5.30
CA LEU A 218 -17.51 13.64 5.04
C LEU A 218 -17.99 12.99 6.34
N ASP A 219 -19.20 13.33 6.80
CA ASP A 219 -19.75 12.76 8.04
C ASP A 219 -20.30 11.33 7.86
N GLY A 220 -20.26 10.82 6.66
CA GLY A 220 -20.57 9.44 6.31
C GLY A 220 -21.40 9.30 5.03
N TYR A 221 -21.50 8.08 4.55
CA TYR A 221 -22.37 7.73 3.43
C TYR A 221 -23.09 6.40 3.66
N VAL A 222 -24.17 6.22 2.91
CA VAL A 222 -24.91 4.96 2.78
C VAL A 222 -25.04 4.66 1.29
N LEU A 223 -24.72 3.46 0.87
CA LEU A 223 -24.90 2.99 -0.50
C LEU A 223 -25.72 1.69 -0.48
N ASP A 224 -26.88 1.72 -1.06
CA ASP A 224 -27.74 0.57 -1.28
C ASP A 224 -27.46 0.01 -2.67
N LEU A 225 -27.02 -1.24 -2.72
CA LEU A 225 -26.67 -1.97 -3.94
C LEU A 225 -27.83 -2.86 -4.42
N GLY A 226 -29.04 -2.59 -3.96
CA GLY A 226 -30.23 -3.39 -4.27
C GLY A 226 -30.11 -4.81 -3.70
N GLU A 227 -30.30 -5.81 -4.55
CA GLU A 227 -30.24 -7.21 -4.13
C GLU A 227 -28.84 -7.66 -3.67
N GLN A 228 -27.78 -6.95 -4.03
CA GLN A 228 -26.42 -7.30 -3.68
C GLN A 228 -26.04 -6.91 -2.27
N GLY A 229 -26.75 -5.97 -1.64
CA GLY A 229 -26.51 -5.57 -0.25
C GLY A 229 -26.39 -4.10 -0.01
N ARG A 230 -25.67 -3.73 1.04
CA ARG A 230 -25.55 -2.36 1.52
C ARG A 230 -24.16 -2.08 2.07
N ILE A 231 -23.68 -0.86 1.82
CA ILE A 231 -22.42 -0.35 2.38
C ILE A 231 -22.75 0.93 3.16
N THR A 232 -22.20 1.06 4.35
CA THR A 232 -22.28 2.30 5.13
C THR A 232 -20.91 2.70 5.62
N SER A 233 -20.66 3.98 5.77
CA SER A 233 -19.46 4.49 6.45
C SER A 233 -19.84 5.56 7.47
N GLY A 234 -19.02 5.69 8.49
CA GLY A 234 -18.94 6.86 9.36
C GLY A 234 -18.12 7.97 8.72
N LYS A 235 -17.40 8.73 9.55
CA LYS A 235 -16.60 9.87 9.09
C LYS A 235 -15.46 9.46 8.18
N ALA A 236 -15.27 10.27 7.13
CA ALA A 236 -14.09 10.20 6.26
C ALA A 236 -13.40 11.56 6.18
N SER A 237 -12.08 11.54 6.04
CA SER A 237 -11.27 12.74 5.83
C SER A 237 -10.17 12.49 4.81
N LEU A 238 -9.84 13.53 4.05
CA LEU A 238 -8.73 13.57 3.09
C LEU A 238 -8.00 14.89 3.28
N ARG A 239 -6.67 14.87 3.25
CA ARG A 239 -5.83 16.07 3.37
C ARG A 239 -4.67 16.05 2.40
N GLY A 240 -4.35 17.23 1.87
CA GLY A 240 -3.14 17.42 1.07
C GLY A 240 -3.17 16.74 -0.29
N PHE A 241 -4.35 16.59 -0.89
CA PHE A 241 -4.48 16.07 -2.24
C PHE A 241 -3.87 17.04 -3.25
N LYS A 242 -2.90 16.57 -4.03
CA LYS A 242 -2.18 17.34 -5.05
C LYS A 242 -2.20 16.62 -6.38
N ALA A 243 -2.13 17.39 -7.47
CA ALA A 243 -1.89 16.82 -8.77
C ALA A 243 -1.11 17.79 -9.64
N ARG A 244 -0.58 17.27 -10.76
CA ARG A 244 0.16 18.04 -11.79
C ARG A 244 -0.43 17.80 -13.16
N VAL A 245 -0.10 18.72 -14.08
CA VAL A 245 -0.39 18.53 -15.50
C VAL A 245 0.48 17.37 -16.00
N ALA A 246 -0.15 16.34 -16.55
CA ALA A 246 0.50 15.16 -17.12
C ALA A 246 0.88 15.36 -18.58
N SER A 247 1.49 14.36 -19.19
CA SER A 247 1.84 14.37 -20.63
C SER A 247 0.64 14.48 -21.56
N GLU A 248 -0.54 14.09 -21.07
CA GLU A 248 -1.86 14.24 -21.69
C GLU A 248 -2.87 14.77 -20.68
N PRO A 249 -3.96 15.42 -21.12
CA PRO A 249 -5.02 15.82 -20.22
C PRO A 249 -5.59 14.65 -19.41
N MET A 250 -5.80 14.82 -18.12
CA MET A 250 -6.28 13.77 -17.22
C MET A 250 -7.58 13.11 -17.72
N GLY A 251 -8.48 13.91 -18.31
CA GLY A 251 -9.72 13.40 -18.88
C GLY A 251 -9.49 12.41 -20.04
N GLU A 252 -8.49 12.65 -20.87
CA GLU A 252 -8.11 11.75 -21.98
C GLU A 252 -7.46 10.47 -21.45
N LEU A 253 -6.58 10.57 -20.45
CA LEU A 253 -5.98 9.42 -19.78
C LEU A 253 -7.03 8.49 -19.15
N LEU A 254 -7.99 9.06 -18.42
CA LEU A 254 -9.09 8.31 -17.79
C LEU A 254 -10.00 7.65 -18.84
N ALA A 255 -10.34 8.38 -19.92
CA ALA A 255 -11.13 7.83 -21.01
C ALA A 255 -10.42 6.65 -21.71
N ARG A 256 -9.13 6.78 -21.95
CA ARG A 256 -8.30 5.71 -22.54
C ARG A 256 -8.24 4.48 -21.64
N ILE A 257 -8.07 4.65 -20.34
CA ILE A 257 -8.08 3.52 -19.41
C ILE A 257 -9.43 2.81 -19.45
N ALA A 258 -10.54 3.56 -19.45
CA ALA A 258 -11.88 2.97 -19.52
C ALA A 258 -12.09 2.19 -20.82
N GLU A 259 -11.68 2.74 -21.96
CA GLU A 259 -11.77 2.09 -23.27
C GLU A 259 -10.93 0.81 -23.35
N LEU A 260 -9.64 0.88 -22.98
CA LEU A 260 -8.73 -0.27 -22.99
C LEU A 260 -9.16 -1.37 -22.01
N SER A 261 -9.74 -0.98 -20.87
CA SER A 261 -10.29 -1.93 -19.89
C SER A 261 -11.52 -2.67 -20.44
N ASP A 262 -12.43 -1.95 -21.10
CA ASP A 262 -13.61 -2.53 -21.75
C ASP A 262 -13.24 -3.47 -22.90
N GLU A 263 -12.24 -3.11 -23.72
CA GLU A 263 -11.68 -3.99 -24.75
C GLU A 263 -11.08 -5.26 -24.14
N SER A 264 -10.32 -5.15 -23.04
CA SER A 264 -9.75 -6.31 -22.34
C SER A 264 -10.83 -7.23 -21.77
N GLU A 265 -11.89 -6.66 -21.21
CA GLU A 265 -13.02 -7.44 -20.70
C GLU A 265 -13.79 -8.17 -21.82
N LYS A 266 -14.04 -7.50 -22.96
CA LYS A 266 -14.68 -8.11 -24.14
C LYS A 266 -13.84 -9.24 -24.70
N ALA A 267 -12.52 -9.06 -24.81
CA ALA A 267 -11.60 -10.08 -25.26
C ALA A 267 -11.61 -11.31 -24.33
N SER A 268 -11.63 -11.08 -23.00
CA SER A 268 -11.66 -12.15 -21.98
C SER A 268 -12.98 -12.94 -21.98
N ARG A 269 -14.11 -12.29 -22.30
CA ARG A 269 -15.42 -12.96 -22.39
C ARG A 269 -15.58 -13.81 -23.66
N ASN A 270 -14.83 -13.50 -24.69
CA ASN A 270 -14.93 -14.21 -25.98
C ASN A 270 -13.97 -15.43 -26.02
N LEU A 271 -14.31 -16.46 -25.26
CA LEU A 271 -13.53 -17.70 -25.07
C LEU A 271 -13.22 -18.45 -26.39
N ASN A 272 -13.90 -18.13 -27.48
CA ASN A 272 -13.75 -18.79 -28.78
C ASN A 272 -12.86 -18.04 -29.76
N SER A 273 -12.50 -16.80 -29.52
CA SER A 273 -11.55 -16.05 -30.36
C SER A 273 -10.19 -16.02 -29.69
N LYS A 274 -9.20 -16.68 -30.27
CA LYS A 274 -7.79 -16.44 -29.92
C LYS A 274 -7.45 -15.04 -30.43
N GLU A 275 -7.48 -14.05 -29.56
CA GLU A 275 -6.94 -12.72 -29.84
C GLU A 275 -5.47 -12.86 -30.26
N ASP A 276 -5.07 -12.08 -31.25
CA ASP A 276 -3.66 -12.01 -31.63
C ASP A 276 -2.83 -11.53 -30.42
N PRO A 277 -1.84 -12.30 -29.98
CA PRO A 277 -0.98 -11.91 -28.84
C PRO A 277 -0.35 -10.53 -29.00
N ALA A 278 -0.08 -10.07 -30.22
CA ALA A 278 0.49 -8.76 -30.48
C ALA A 278 -0.53 -7.63 -30.19
N ILE A 279 -1.82 -7.86 -30.47
CA ILE A 279 -2.90 -6.88 -30.17
C ILE A 279 -3.10 -6.77 -28.67
N SER A 280 -3.19 -7.91 -27.96
CA SER A 280 -3.30 -7.95 -26.51
C SER A 280 -2.14 -7.23 -25.84
N GLU A 281 -0.91 -7.53 -26.27
CA GLU A 281 0.30 -6.92 -25.73
C GLU A 281 0.35 -5.40 -25.96
N ALA A 282 -0.03 -4.93 -27.13
CA ALA A 282 -0.09 -3.50 -27.44
C ALA A 282 -1.14 -2.76 -26.59
N ARG A 283 -2.30 -3.40 -26.37
CA ARG A 283 -3.36 -2.86 -25.49
C ARG A 283 -2.87 -2.77 -24.04
N ASP A 284 -2.31 -3.85 -23.50
CA ASP A 284 -1.84 -3.92 -22.12
C ASP A 284 -0.71 -2.90 -21.86
N ARG A 285 0.18 -2.72 -22.84
CA ARG A 285 1.22 -1.67 -22.80
C ARG A 285 0.61 -0.28 -22.70
N LYS A 286 -0.38 0.05 -23.54
CA LYS A 286 -1.06 1.36 -23.51
C LYS A 286 -1.77 1.58 -22.17
N LEU A 287 -2.39 0.55 -21.62
CA LEU A 287 -3.06 0.59 -20.32
C LEU A 287 -2.06 0.86 -19.20
N LEU A 288 -0.95 0.13 -19.14
CA LEU A 288 0.11 0.32 -18.15
C LEU A 288 0.70 1.72 -18.21
N VAL A 289 0.95 2.25 -19.41
CA VAL A 289 1.47 3.61 -19.58
C VAL A 289 0.48 4.65 -19.07
N ALA A 290 -0.80 4.53 -19.43
CA ALA A 290 -1.82 5.47 -18.99
C ALA A 290 -2.01 5.43 -17.46
N MET A 291 -1.97 4.25 -16.86
CA MET A 291 -2.01 4.10 -15.40
C MET A 291 -0.78 4.73 -14.73
N ALA A 292 0.43 4.46 -15.25
CA ALA A 292 1.65 5.03 -14.72
C ALA A 292 1.66 6.57 -14.77
N GLU A 293 1.13 7.16 -15.85
CA GLU A 293 0.96 8.61 -15.98
C GLU A 293 0.03 9.18 -14.90
N ILE A 294 -1.10 8.52 -14.62
CA ILE A 294 -2.03 8.95 -13.56
C ILE A 294 -1.37 8.84 -12.18
N PHE A 295 -0.74 7.70 -11.87
CA PHE A 295 -0.07 7.52 -10.58
C PHE A 295 1.07 8.52 -10.36
N ASP A 296 1.78 8.89 -11.43
CA ASP A 296 2.83 9.90 -11.36
C ASP A 296 2.28 11.33 -11.24
N ALA A 297 1.08 11.57 -11.77
CA ALA A 297 0.45 12.89 -11.78
C ALA A 297 -0.30 13.25 -10.49
N VAL A 298 -0.51 12.31 -9.55
CA VAL A 298 -1.35 12.49 -8.36
C VAL A 298 -0.63 12.12 -7.09
N ASP A 299 -0.72 12.98 -6.07
CA ASP A 299 -0.37 12.69 -4.68
C ASP A 299 -1.65 12.70 -3.85
N TYR A 300 -2.03 11.54 -3.34
CA TYR A 300 -3.27 11.36 -2.59
C TYR A 300 -3.21 11.96 -1.18
N GLY A 301 -2.04 12.41 -0.71
CA GLY A 301 -1.87 12.98 0.62
C GLY A 301 -2.10 11.97 1.73
N SER A 302 -3.00 12.32 2.68
CA SER A 302 -3.36 11.45 3.80
C SER A 302 -4.87 11.47 4.05
N GLY A 303 -5.39 10.40 4.64
CA GLY A 303 -6.81 10.33 4.95
C GLY A 303 -7.19 9.10 5.73
N GLU A 304 -8.44 9.09 6.18
CA GLU A 304 -9.06 7.97 6.87
C GLU A 304 -10.55 7.88 6.61
N ILE A 305 -11.07 6.67 6.72
CA ILE A 305 -12.51 6.36 6.76
C ILE A 305 -12.75 5.49 7.99
N ARG A 306 -13.79 5.78 8.75
CA ARG A 306 -14.15 5.07 9.98
C ARG A 306 -15.49 4.36 9.86
N ASP A 307 -15.68 3.35 10.70
CA ASP A 307 -16.95 2.66 10.92
C ASP A 307 -17.60 2.17 9.61
N ILE A 308 -16.83 1.49 8.78
CA ILE A 308 -17.32 0.93 7.53
C ILE A 308 -18.02 -0.38 7.83
N VAL A 309 -19.26 -0.52 7.37
CA VAL A 309 -20.05 -1.76 7.42
C VAL A 309 -20.48 -2.13 6.02
N MET A 310 -20.20 -3.35 5.63
CA MET A 310 -20.55 -3.93 4.35
C MET A 310 -21.37 -5.19 4.62
N SER A 311 -22.65 -5.19 4.21
CA SER A 311 -23.51 -6.38 4.24
C SER A 311 -23.81 -6.75 2.79
N LEU A 312 -23.13 -7.75 2.28
CA LEU A 312 -23.17 -8.15 0.89
C LEU A 312 -23.72 -9.58 0.75
N LYS A 313 -24.28 -9.89 -0.40
CA LYS A 313 -24.69 -11.24 -0.76
C LYS A 313 -23.73 -11.81 -1.80
N THR A 314 -23.22 -12.99 -1.54
CA THR A 314 -22.38 -13.69 -2.54
C THR A 314 -23.22 -14.05 -3.76
N PRO A 315 -22.68 -13.97 -4.99
CA PRO A 315 -23.37 -14.48 -6.15
C PRO A 315 -23.72 -15.96 -5.95
N PRO A 316 -24.94 -16.40 -6.27
CA PRO A 316 -25.33 -17.78 -6.08
C PRO A 316 -24.46 -18.68 -7.00
N LYS A 317 -23.80 -19.68 -6.41
CA LYS A 317 -23.19 -20.77 -7.17
C LYS A 317 -24.30 -21.63 -7.78
N PRO A 318 -24.10 -22.30 -8.93
CA PRO A 318 -25.09 -23.20 -9.50
C PRO A 318 -25.55 -24.23 -8.45
N GLY A 319 -26.85 -24.19 -8.08
CA GLY A 319 -27.45 -25.07 -7.07
C GLY A 319 -27.28 -24.66 -5.61
N ALA A 320 -26.66 -23.53 -5.30
CA ALA A 320 -26.54 -22.99 -3.94
C ALA A 320 -27.33 -21.68 -3.77
N LYS A 321 -27.81 -21.40 -2.56
CA LYS A 321 -28.41 -20.11 -2.22
C LYS A 321 -27.31 -19.06 -2.00
N SER A 322 -27.61 -17.82 -2.36
CA SER A 322 -26.78 -16.67 -2.00
C SER A 322 -26.69 -16.57 -0.47
N GLU A 323 -25.47 -16.48 0.05
CA GLU A 323 -25.24 -16.33 1.49
C GLU A 323 -24.81 -14.90 1.80
N PRO A 324 -25.26 -14.34 2.94
CA PRO A 324 -24.80 -13.02 3.37
C PRO A 324 -23.34 -13.10 3.80
N VAL A 325 -22.60 -12.03 3.52
CA VAL A 325 -21.25 -11.77 4.01
C VAL A 325 -21.25 -10.40 4.65
N ASP A 326 -21.06 -10.36 5.94
CA ASP A 326 -20.94 -9.15 6.73
C ASP A 326 -19.47 -8.86 7.02
N MET A 327 -19.05 -7.63 6.73
CA MET A 327 -17.71 -7.12 7.05
C MET A 327 -17.83 -5.78 7.76
N ARG A 328 -17.02 -5.59 8.77
CA ARG A 328 -16.91 -4.32 9.51
C ARG A 328 -15.46 -3.94 9.64
N PHE A 329 -15.15 -2.68 9.38
CA PHE A 329 -13.84 -2.10 9.55
C PHE A 329 -13.97 -0.91 10.49
N SER A 330 -13.20 -0.92 11.56
CA SER A 330 -13.20 0.22 12.50
C SER A 330 -12.59 1.45 11.83
N ARG A 331 -11.51 1.24 11.04
CA ARG A 331 -10.80 2.31 10.36
C ARG A 331 -9.99 1.79 9.17
N ILE A 332 -9.99 2.56 8.10
CA ILE A 332 -9.02 2.44 7.01
C ILE A 332 -8.30 3.79 6.94
N ALA A 333 -6.98 3.78 6.96
CA ALA A 333 -6.17 5.01 6.95
C ALA A 333 -4.99 4.89 5.99
N PHE A 334 -4.54 6.03 5.45
CA PHE A 334 -3.39 6.08 4.55
C PHE A 334 -2.60 7.39 4.73
N GLY A 335 -1.35 7.38 4.27
CA GLY A 335 -0.42 8.51 4.39
C GLY A 335 -0.05 8.78 5.85
N GLU A 336 -0.03 10.05 6.26
CA GLU A 336 0.31 10.49 7.61
C GLU A 336 -0.72 10.05 8.68
N ASP A 337 -1.93 9.67 8.27
CA ASP A 337 -2.97 9.18 9.16
C ASP A 337 -2.85 7.68 9.47
N ALA A 338 -2.06 6.93 8.70
CA ALA A 338 -1.77 5.55 8.99
C ALA A 338 -0.83 5.42 10.21
N PRO A 339 -0.91 4.33 10.99
CA PRO A 339 0.01 4.07 12.11
C PRO A 339 1.50 4.09 11.70
N GLU A 340 1.80 3.61 10.51
CA GLU A 340 3.10 3.75 9.85
C GLU A 340 2.97 4.83 8.79
N LYS A 341 3.63 5.95 8.97
CA LYS A 341 3.57 7.10 8.05
C LYS A 341 3.86 6.70 6.61
N SER A 342 3.13 7.33 5.69
CA SER A 342 3.18 7.00 4.24
C SER A 342 2.82 5.55 3.93
N GLY A 343 2.03 4.91 4.79
CA GLY A 343 1.52 3.57 4.62
C GLY A 343 0.00 3.53 4.37
N VAL A 344 -0.53 2.31 4.42
CA VAL A 344 -1.96 2.01 4.43
C VAL A 344 -2.23 1.07 5.59
N ALA A 345 -3.31 1.30 6.32
CA ALA A 345 -3.74 0.43 7.40
C ALA A 345 -5.24 0.17 7.36
N ILE A 346 -5.62 -1.08 7.64
CA ILE A 346 -6.98 -1.53 7.91
C ILE A 346 -7.00 -2.00 9.36
N GLU A 347 -7.83 -1.38 10.18
CA GLU A 347 -7.92 -1.65 11.60
C GLU A 347 -9.29 -2.22 11.98
N GLY A 348 -9.29 -3.20 12.88
CA GLY A 348 -10.50 -3.75 13.46
C GLY A 348 -11.45 -4.41 12.46
N LEU A 349 -10.88 -5.14 11.48
CA LEU A 349 -11.69 -5.94 10.55
C LEU A 349 -12.37 -7.08 11.30
N GLN A 350 -13.68 -7.17 11.15
CA GLN A 350 -14.52 -8.30 11.56
C GLN A 350 -15.26 -8.79 10.33
N PHE A 351 -15.37 -10.10 10.18
CA PHE A 351 -16.10 -10.69 9.06
C PHE A 351 -16.89 -11.93 9.51
N GLU A 352 -18.04 -12.11 8.87
CA GLU A 352 -18.89 -13.29 9.05
C GLU A 352 -19.54 -13.65 7.70
N GLY A 353 -19.44 -14.92 7.29
CA GLY A 353 -20.03 -15.39 6.04
C GLY A 353 -19.66 -16.85 5.77
N GLY A 354 -20.57 -17.60 5.14
CA GLY A 354 -20.33 -19.01 4.80
C GLY A 354 -20.08 -19.90 6.04
N GLY A 355 -20.62 -19.54 7.20
CA GLY A 355 -20.37 -20.23 8.47
C GLY A 355 -19.01 -19.93 9.11
N ALA A 356 -18.10 -19.23 8.41
CA ALA A 356 -16.84 -18.73 8.95
C ALA A 356 -17.02 -17.35 9.57
N LYS A 357 -16.28 -17.09 10.65
CA LYS A 357 -16.20 -15.75 11.25
C LYS A 357 -14.80 -15.48 11.77
N GLY A 358 -14.42 -14.21 11.80
CA GLY A 358 -13.10 -13.85 12.31
C GLY A 358 -12.92 -12.37 12.54
N THR A 359 -11.78 -12.06 13.18
CA THR A 359 -11.33 -10.71 13.45
C THR A 359 -9.87 -10.57 13.08
N ILE A 360 -9.49 -9.40 12.56
CA ILE A 360 -8.11 -9.00 12.33
C ILE A 360 -7.93 -7.61 12.93
N GLY A 361 -7.04 -7.49 13.92
CA GLY A 361 -6.83 -6.22 14.61
C GLY A 361 -6.20 -5.16 13.71
N LEU A 362 -5.17 -5.56 12.94
CA LEU A 362 -4.45 -4.68 12.03
C LEU A 362 -3.98 -5.44 10.80
N ILE A 363 -4.17 -4.83 9.63
CA ILE A 363 -3.45 -5.11 8.39
C ILE A 363 -2.77 -3.81 7.99
N GLY A 364 -1.45 -3.79 7.95
CA GLY A 364 -0.67 -2.60 7.64
C GLY A 364 0.32 -2.84 6.51
N TYR A 365 0.55 -1.82 5.70
CA TYR A 365 1.55 -1.81 4.65
C TYR A 365 2.23 -0.45 4.61
N SER A 366 3.56 -0.42 4.67
CA SER A 366 4.35 0.82 4.70
C SER A 366 5.66 0.69 3.93
N GLY A 367 6.23 1.82 3.53
CA GLY A 367 7.51 1.86 2.82
C GLY A 367 7.46 1.36 1.38
N PHE A 368 6.27 1.22 0.80
CA PHE A 368 6.07 0.91 -0.61
C PHE A 368 6.38 2.11 -1.49
N SER A 369 7.00 1.87 -2.63
CA SER A 369 7.21 2.91 -3.64
C SER A 369 7.10 2.34 -5.05
N LEU A 370 6.24 2.96 -5.85
CA LEU A 370 6.09 2.70 -7.28
C LEU A 370 7.00 3.59 -8.13
N GLU A 371 7.73 4.53 -7.55
CA GLU A 371 8.52 5.52 -8.30
C GLU A 371 9.48 4.87 -9.30
N GLY A 372 10.20 3.83 -8.87
CA GLY A 372 11.07 3.05 -9.75
C GLY A 372 10.31 2.40 -10.90
N VAL A 373 9.17 1.77 -10.60
CA VAL A 373 8.32 1.10 -11.58
C VAL A 373 7.77 2.08 -12.60
N ILE A 374 7.22 3.21 -12.16
CA ILE A 374 6.69 4.27 -13.02
C ILE A 374 7.78 4.78 -13.98
N ARG A 375 8.98 5.03 -13.46
CA ARG A 375 10.12 5.46 -14.28
C ARG A 375 10.47 4.42 -15.36
N GLU A 376 10.51 3.15 -15.01
CA GLU A 376 10.80 2.07 -15.95
C GLU A 376 9.68 1.89 -17.00
N ILE A 377 8.41 1.97 -16.61
CA ILE A 377 7.28 1.94 -17.55
C ILE A 377 7.40 3.08 -18.57
N LYS A 378 7.68 4.30 -18.10
CA LYS A 378 7.87 5.46 -18.98
C LYS A 378 9.08 5.30 -19.91
N ALA A 379 10.18 4.76 -19.43
CA ALA A 379 11.37 4.49 -20.24
C ALA A 379 11.09 3.45 -21.35
N VAL A 380 10.38 2.38 -21.02
CA VAL A 380 9.97 1.34 -21.98
C VAL A 380 8.94 1.88 -22.97
N ALA A 381 8.03 2.74 -22.53
CA ALA A 381 7.06 3.38 -23.42
C ALA A 381 7.72 4.26 -24.47
N ALA A 382 8.80 4.95 -24.11
CA ALA A 382 9.58 5.80 -25.00
C ALA A 382 10.52 5.01 -25.93
N SER A 383 10.70 3.71 -25.72
CA SER A 383 11.57 2.84 -26.48
C SER A 383 10.79 1.85 -27.33
N ALA A 384 11.37 1.41 -28.46
CA ALA A 384 10.80 0.38 -29.32
C ALA A 384 11.15 -1.06 -28.84
N VAL A 385 11.49 -1.22 -27.55
CA VAL A 385 11.89 -2.52 -26.97
C VAL A 385 10.70 -3.46 -26.91
N ASP A 386 10.89 -4.68 -27.39
CA ASP A 386 9.91 -5.77 -27.28
C ASP A 386 9.70 -6.15 -25.80
N ILE A 387 8.44 -6.18 -25.35
CA ILE A 387 8.07 -6.54 -23.97
C ILE A 387 8.61 -7.92 -23.58
N LYS A 388 8.70 -8.85 -24.52
CA LYS A 388 9.23 -10.20 -24.29
C LYS A 388 10.70 -10.24 -23.91
N THR A 389 11.45 -9.18 -24.26
CA THR A 389 12.87 -9.04 -23.94
C THR A 389 13.11 -8.20 -22.70
N LEU A 390 12.02 -7.67 -22.07
CA LEU A 390 12.14 -6.85 -20.89
C LEU A 390 12.54 -7.65 -19.66
N ASP A 391 13.46 -7.10 -18.92
CA ASP A 391 13.78 -7.59 -17.59
C ASP A 391 12.69 -7.14 -16.61
N PHE A 392 11.68 -8.02 -16.37
CA PHE A 392 10.54 -7.75 -15.50
C PHE A 392 10.92 -7.38 -14.06
N ARG A 393 12.14 -7.68 -13.62
CA ARG A 393 12.63 -7.30 -12.29
C ARG A 393 12.76 -5.80 -12.10
N ARG A 394 12.98 -5.05 -13.18
CA ARG A 394 13.00 -3.58 -13.17
C ARG A 394 11.65 -2.98 -12.81
N PHE A 395 10.58 -3.78 -12.92
CA PHE A 395 9.20 -3.40 -12.57
C PHE A 395 8.77 -3.91 -11.17
N ILE A 396 9.69 -4.48 -10.40
CA ILE A 396 9.39 -4.86 -9.03
C ILE A 396 9.44 -3.59 -8.16
N PRO A 397 8.34 -3.23 -7.48
CA PRO A 397 8.31 -2.07 -6.61
C PRO A 397 9.18 -2.27 -5.37
N LYS A 398 9.55 -1.17 -4.71
CA LYS A 398 10.12 -1.26 -3.37
C LYS A 398 9.03 -1.82 -2.44
N LEU A 399 9.30 -2.99 -1.86
CA LEU A 399 8.27 -3.76 -1.16
C LEU A 399 7.91 -3.19 0.22
N GLY A 400 8.89 -2.68 0.98
CA GLY A 400 8.62 -2.11 2.30
C GLY A 400 8.27 -3.18 3.35
N THR A 401 7.27 -2.86 4.20
CA THR A 401 6.87 -3.70 5.34
C THR A 401 5.39 -4.02 5.28
N VAL A 402 5.05 -5.30 5.37
CA VAL A 402 3.69 -5.81 5.55
C VAL A 402 3.53 -6.29 6.98
N LYS A 403 2.46 -5.85 7.67
CA LYS A 403 2.12 -6.27 9.03
C LYS A 403 0.69 -6.81 9.10
N MET A 404 0.50 -7.82 9.91
CA MET A 404 -0.81 -8.29 10.31
C MET A 404 -0.77 -8.67 11.78
N SER A 405 -1.81 -8.35 12.56
CA SER A 405 -1.83 -8.72 13.98
C SER A 405 -3.22 -9.01 14.50
N SER A 406 -3.25 -9.75 15.60
CA SER A 406 -4.47 -10.09 16.34
C SER A 406 -5.52 -10.78 15.45
N VAL A 407 -5.09 -11.80 14.70
CA VAL A 407 -5.98 -12.59 13.85
C VAL A 407 -6.60 -13.69 14.68
N GLN A 408 -7.92 -13.80 14.64
CA GLN A 408 -8.71 -14.89 15.21
C GLN A 408 -9.74 -15.32 14.19
N MET A 409 -9.79 -16.59 13.86
CA MET A 409 -10.71 -17.16 12.88
C MET A 409 -11.37 -18.40 13.42
N SER A 410 -12.66 -18.54 13.16
CA SER A 410 -13.48 -19.72 13.44
C SER A 410 -13.98 -20.25 12.10
N VAL A 411 -13.46 -21.39 11.66
CA VAL A 411 -13.74 -22.00 10.37
C VAL A 411 -14.57 -23.25 10.55
N PRO A 412 -15.73 -23.38 9.89
CA PRO A 412 -16.54 -24.59 9.99
C PRO A 412 -15.76 -25.80 9.45
N GLN A 413 -16.00 -26.95 10.06
CA GLN A 413 -15.46 -28.22 9.57
C GLN A 413 -16.53 -28.95 8.79
N ASP A 414 -16.27 -29.26 7.53
CA ASP A 414 -17.17 -30.05 6.71
C ASP A 414 -17.26 -31.47 7.22
N GLY A 415 -18.49 -31.97 7.39
CA GLY A 415 -18.74 -33.36 7.66
C GLY A 415 -18.28 -34.22 6.48
N LYS A 416 -17.42 -35.24 6.72
CA LYS A 416 -17.12 -36.26 5.71
C LYS A 416 -18.29 -37.27 5.68
N ARG A 417 -18.53 -37.90 4.50
CA ARG A 417 -19.57 -38.94 4.35
C ARG A 417 -19.53 -39.93 5.54
N GLY A 418 -20.60 -39.92 6.33
CA GLY A 418 -20.75 -40.82 7.52
C GLY A 418 -20.18 -40.28 8.84
N ARG A 419 -19.63 -39.06 8.91
CA ARG A 419 -19.26 -38.39 10.15
C ARG A 419 -19.95 -37.02 10.24
N PRO A 420 -20.55 -36.68 11.38
CA PRO A 420 -21.09 -35.34 11.57
C PRO A 420 -19.98 -34.31 11.51
N ALA A 421 -20.33 -33.05 11.13
CA ALA A 421 -19.42 -31.93 11.18
C ALA A 421 -18.84 -31.76 12.59
N GLY A 422 -17.53 -31.56 12.68
CA GLY A 422 -16.86 -31.25 13.94
C GLY A 422 -17.16 -29.83 14.43
N PRO A 423 -16.74 -29.46 15.66
CA PRO A 423 -16.82 -28.09 16.11
C PRO A 423 -15.94 -27.19 15.20
N PRO A 424 -16.28 -25.91 15.02
CA PRO A 424 -15.49 -25.00 14.21
C PRO A 424 -14.03 -24.94 14.67
N MET A 425 -13.12 -24.99 13.73
CA MET A 425 -11.67 -24.90 13.98
C MET A 425 -11.30 -23.47 14.33
N GLN A 426 -10.67 -23.27 15.48
CA GLN A 426 -10.16 -21.98 15.94
C GLN A 426 -8.72 -21.82 15.48
N ILE A 427 -8.44 -20.77 14.71
CA ILE A 427 -7.10 -20.43 14.22
C ILE A 427 -6.75 -19.03 14.72
N GLY A 428 -5.56 -18.88 15.27
CA GLY A 428 -5.06 -17.61 15.75
C GLY A 428 -3.68 -17.27 15.18
N LEU A 429 -3.42 -15.96 15.05
CA LEU A 429 -2.09 -15.42 14.76
C LEU A 429 -1.91 -14.16 15.60
N GLY A 430 -0.90 -14.14 16.45
CA GLY A 430 -0.56 -12.97 17.26
C GLY A 430 -0.04 -11.84 16.38
N SER A 431 1.04 -12.10 15.63
CA SER A 431 1.54 -11.16 14.64
C SER A 431 2.26 -11.84 13.47
N PHE A 432 2.19 -11.20 12.33
CA PHE A 432 2.98 -11.42 11.14
C PHE A 432 3.63 -10.10 10.75
N GLU A 433 4.94 -10.08 10.51
CA GLU A 433 5.64 -8.96 9.91
C GLU A 433 6.64 -9.48 8.87
N LEU A 434 6.52 -8.99 7.65
CA LEU A 434 7.49 -9.20 6.58
C LEU A 434 8.06 -7.85 6.19
N LYS A 435 9.36 -7.68 6.38
CA LYS A 435 10.11 -6.49 6.03
C LYS A 435 11.08 -6.81 4.91
N ALA A 436 11.00 -6.07 3.82
CA ALA A 436 11.95 -6.10 2.72
C ALA A 436 12.66 -4.73 2.66
N GLY A 437 13.95 -4.73 2.89
CA GLY A 437 14.77 -3.53 2.91
C GLY A 437 15.33 -3.17 1.52
N GLU A 438 16.65 -2.95 1.45
CA GLU A 438 17.36 -2.63 0.21
C GLU A 438 17.16 -3.72 -0.85
N GLN A 439 17.15 -3.30 -2.12
CA GLN A 439 16.93 -4.21 -3.25
C GLN A 439 18.05 -4.07 -4.28
N LEU A 440 18.46 -5.21 -4.84
CA LEU A 440 19.32 -5.27 -6.01
C LEU A 440 18.58 -6.01 -7.14
N ASN A 441 18.38 -5.34 -8.25
CA ASN A 441 17.60 -5.87 -9.39
C ASN A 441 16.20 -6.35 -8.98
N GLY A 442 15.53 -5.61 -8.08
CA GLY A 442 14.19 -5.95 -7.58
C GLY A 442 14.15 -7.08 -6.54
N ILE A 443 15.27 -7.71 -6.23
CA ILE A 443 15.37 -8.76 -5.20
C ILE A 443 15.86 -8.12 -3.89
N PRO A 444 15.14 -8.29 -2.76
CA PRO A 444 15.58 -7.75 -1.49
C PRO A 444 16.92 -8.33 -1.04
N THR A 445 17.83 -7.47 -0.61
CA THR A 445 19.13 -7.85 -0.04
C THR A 445 19.13 -7.89 1.48
N ASP A 446 18.08 -7.32 2.11
CA ASP A 446 17.83 -7.37 3.54
C ASP A 446 16.36 -7.74 3.74
N MET A 447 16.11 -8.84 4.47
CA MET A 447 14.76 -9.35 4.73
C MET A 447 14.62 -9.75 6.19
N ALA A 448 13.45 -9.44 6.77
CA ALA A 448 13.08 -9.97 8.07
C ALA A 448 11.63 -10.48 8.03
N LEU A 449 11.41 -11.68 8.52
CA LEU A 449 10.11 -12.31 8.72
C LEU A 449 9.92 -12.61 10.20
N THR A 450 8.82 -12.18 10.76
CA THR A 450 8.38 -12.56 12.11
C THR A 450 6.98 -13.16 12.02
N LEU A 451 6.83 -14.33 12.58
CA LEU A 451 5.55 -15.01 12.84
C LEU A 451 5.48 -15.26 14.33
N ASP A 452 4.48 -14.72 15.00
CA ASP A 452 4.34 -14.87 16.44
C ASP A 452 2.97 -15.46 16.79
N LYS A 453 2.99 -16.50 17.62
CA LYS A 453 1.80 -17.19 18.14
C LYS A 453 0.81 -17.64 17.04
N ILE A 454 1.28 -18.46 16.10
CA ILE A 454 0.38 -19.18 15.21
C ILE A 454 -0.25 -20.32 16.03
N THR A 455 -1.55 -20.24 16.24
CA THR A 455 -2.28 -21.20 17.06
C THR A 455 -3.35 -21.93 16.24
N PHE A 456 -3.40 -23.24 16.34
CA PHE A 456 -4.45 -24.06 15.75
C PHE A 456 -4.61 -25.39 16.50
N PRO A 457 -5.81 -25.99 16.51
CA PRO A 457 -6.05 -27.28 17.18
C PRO A 457 -5.40 -28.43 16.39
N ILE A 458 -4.93 -29.43 17.09
CA ILE A 458 -4.47 -30.68 16.49
C ILE A 458 -5.70 -31.58 16.24
N ILE A 459 -5.93 -31.84 14.94
CA ILE A 459 -7.04 -32.72 14.52
C ILE A 459 -6.47 -34.08 14.20
N GLU A 460 -7.03 -35.10 14.83
CA GLU A 460 -6.67 -36.49 14.54
C GLU A 460 -7.09 -36.85 13.10
N SER A 461 -6.13 -37.27 12.28
CA SER A 461 -6.36 -37.76 10.94
C SER A 461 -5.59 -39.04 10.69
N ALA A 462 -6.20 -39.97 9.98
CA ALA A 462 -5.54 -41.21 9.56
C ALA A 462 -4.33 -40.96 8.65
N ASP A 463 -4.36 -39.86 7.93
CA ASP A 463 -3.34 -39.50 6.98
C ASP A 463 -2.17 -38.69 7.61
N ASN A 464 -2.26 -38.36 8.91
CA ASN A 464 -1.26 -37.61 9.64
C ASN A 464 -0.81 -38.28 10.93
N PRO A 465 0.17 -39.21 10.87
CA PRO A 465 0.66 -39.91 12.06
C PRO A 465 1.29 -38.98 13.10
N ALA A 466 1.92 -37.87 12.68
CA ALA A 466 2.48 -36.88 13.59
C ALA A 466 1.44 -36.22 14.48
N ALA A 467 0.25 -35.95 13.97
CA ALA A 467 -0.87 -35.42 14.78
C ALA A 467 -1.27 -36.40 15.88
N LYS A 468 -1.31 -37.72 15.57
CA LYS A 468 -1.61 -38.76 16.55
C LYS A 468 -0.56 -38.82 17.65
N ASP A 469 0.70 -38.73 17.31
CA ASP A 469 1.81 -38.73 18.30
C ASP A 469 1.77 -37.47 19.18
N LEU A 470 1.52 -36.28 18.61
CA LEU A 470 1.35 -35.07 19.40
C LEU A 470 0.16 -35.15 20.36
N LEU A 471 -0.97 -35.70 19.91
CA LEU A 471 -2.14 -35.95 20.80
C LEU A 471 -1.82 -36.94 21.90
N ALA A 472 -1.06 -38.00 21.60
CA ALA A 472 -0.62 -39.01 22.60
C ALA A 472 0.34 -38.38 23.62
N MET A 473 1.17 -37.43 23.23
CA MET A 473 2.02 -36.62 24.11
C MET A 473 1.26 -35.53 24.88
N GLY A 474 -0.06 -35.41 24.70
CA GLY A 474 -0.91 -34.50 25.45
C GLY A 474 -1.03 -33.10 24.87
N TYR A 475 -0.50 -32.83 23.67
CA TYR A 475 -0.74 -31.57 22.99
C TYR A 475 -2.15 -31.58 22.39
N ARG A 476 -2.90 -30.50 22.55
CA ARG A 476 -4.24 -30.32 21.96
C ARG A 476 -4.24 -29.22 20.92
N ASN A 477 -3.38 -28.22 21.13
CA ASN A 477 -3.18 -27.10 20.22
C ASN A 477 -1.69 -26.98 19.90
N ILE A 478 -1.40 -26.49 18.72
CA ILE A 478 -0.09 -25.99 18.33
C ILE A 478 -0.05 -24.51 18.63
N ASP A 479 1.05 -24.01 19.19
CA ASP A 479 1.37 -22.60 19.36
C ASP A 479 2.84 -22.41 18.95
N LEU A 480 3.05 -21.85 17.75
CA LEU A 480 4.35 -21.73 17.13
C LEU A 480 4.70 -20.26 16.88
N SER A 481 5.98 -19.97 17.01
CA SER A 481 6.56 -18.70 16.58
C SER A 481 7.82 -18.95 15.75
N ALA A 482 8.04 -18.12 14.72
CA ALA A 482 9.21 -18.19 13.86
C ALA A 482 9.74 -16.80 13.58
N LYS A 483 11.07 -16.66 13.49
CA LYS A 483 11.76 -15.45 13.05
C LYS A 483 12.85 -15.81 12.07
N LEU A 484 12.97 -15.02 11.01
CA LEU A 484 14.03 -15.12 10.03
C LEU A 484 14.54 -13.71 9.73
N SER A 485 15.84 -13.49 9.80
CA SER A 485 16.47 -12.23 9.37
C SER A 485 17.70 -12.54 8.57
N LEU A 486 17.72 -12.04 7.34
CA LEU A 486 18.73 -12.29 6.33
C LEU A 486 19.27 -10.95 5.84
N ALA A 487 20.58 -10.86 5.62
CA ALA A 487 21.17 -9.70 4.98
C ALA A 487 22.36 -10.09 4.11
N TRP A 488 22.45 -9.49 2.94
CA TRP A 488 23.60 -9.59 2.08
C TRP A 488 24.40 -8.29 2.09
N GLN A 489 25.72 -8.41 2.10
CA GLN A 489 26.66 -7.30 2.08
C GLN A 489 27.55 -7.40 0.85
N GLU A 490 27.41 -6.45 -0.08
CA GLU A 490 28.15 -6.45 -1.34
C GLU A 490 29.67 -6.34 -1.13
N ALA A 491 30.11 -5.47 -0.23
CA ALA A 491 31.52 -5.18 -0.01
C ALA A 491 32.32 -6.41 0.46
N SER A 492 31.74 -7.22 1.35
CA SER A 492 32.35 -8.45 1.88
C SER A 492 31.95 -9.71 1.11
N LYS A 493 30.98 -9.61 0.19
CA LYS A 493 30.32 -10.74 -0.48
C LYS A 493 29.79 -11.77 0.51
N GLU A 494 29.21 -11.30 1.60
CA GLU A 494 28.70 -12.13 2.67
C GLU A 494 27.17 -12.09 2.74
N PHE A 495 26.60 -13.25 3.01
CA PHE A 495 25.19 -13.41 3.29
C PHE A 495 25.02 -13.87 4.75
N ALA A 496 24.53 -12.98 5.59
CA ALA A 496 24.34 -13.23 7.01
C ALA A 496 22.93 -13.75 7.30
N ILE A 497 22.83 -14.88 7.95
CA ILE A 497 21.64 -15.34 8.67
C ILE A 497 21.75 -14.72 10.07
N ARG A 498 21.18 -13.51 10.23
CA ARG A 498 21.26 -12.78 11.51
C ARG A 498 20.42 -13.44 12.59
N THR A 499 19.29 -14.03 12.17
CA THR A 499 18.39 -14.77 13.06
C THR A 499 17.63 -15.80 12.24
N LEU A 500 17.62 -17.01 12.70
CA LEU A 500 16.65 -18.04 12.37
C LEU A 500 16.15 -18.59 13.71
N SER A 501 14.88 -18.43 14.02
CA SER A 501 14.30 -18.93 15.27
C SER A 501 12.99 -19.64 14.96
N LEU A 502 12.81 -20.83 15.51
CA LEU A 502 11.58 -21.60 15.46
C LEU A 502 11.29 -22.13 16.86
N GLY A 503 10.13 -21.78 17.41
CA GLY A 503 9.77 -22.21 18.76
C GLY A 503 8.31 -22.66 18.85
N GLY A 504 8.07 -23.67 19.67
CA GLY A 504 6.74 -24.15 20.05
C GLY A 504 6.56 -24.08 21.56
N VAL A 505 5.42 -23.54 22.00
CA VAL A 505 5.11 -23.43 23.43
C VAL A 505 4.99 -24.82 24.05
N GLY A 506 5.75 -25.05 25.13
CA GLY A 506 5.83 -26.35 25.78
C GLY A 506 6.46 -27.47 24.93
N MET A 507 7.15 -27.09 23.86
CA MET A 507 7.85 -28.01 22.93
C MET A 507 9.37 -27.79 23.00
N ALA A 508 9.90 -27.01 22.07
CA ALA A 508 11.30 -26.67 21.98
C ALA A 508 11.47 -25.35 21.24
N ARG A 509 12.66 -24.78 21.34
CA ARG A 509 13.08 -23.62 20.54
C ARG A 509 14.42 -23.89 19.90
N LEU A 510 14.52 -23.69 18.60
CA LEU A 510 15.74 -23.71 17.82
C LEU A 510 16.05 -22.28 17.39
N ASP A 511 17.24 -21.80 17.77
CA ASP A 511 17.80 -20.55 17.26
C ASP A 511 19.04 -20.89 16.45
N ALA A 512 19.24 -20.20 15.32
CA ALA A 512 20.42 -20.33 14.49
C ALA A 512 20.87 -18.97 13.97
N THR A 513 22.18 -18.80 13.87
CA THR A 513 22.84 -17.70 13.18
C THR A 513 23.97 -18.25 12.31
N GLY A 514 24.40 -17.51 11.30
CA GLY A 514 25.50 -17.96 10.46
C GLY A 514 25.88 -16.94 9.39
N THR A 515 27.05 -17.17 8.79
CA THR A 515 27.56 -16.34 7.71
C THR A 515 28.03 -17.23 6.57
N LEU A 516 27.49 -16.97 5.39
CA LEU A 516 27.99 -17.53 4.13
C LEU A 516 28.87 -16.50 3.46
N GLY A 517 30.02 -16.92 2.97
CA GLY A 517 30.96 -16.09 2.20
C GLY A 517 30.89 -16.41 0.72
N ASN A 518 31.60 -15.61 -0.05
CA ASN A 518 31.72 -15.73 -1.51
C ASN A 518 30.37 -15.69 -2.25
N ILE A 519 29.41 -14.93 -1.72
CA ILE A 519 28.13 -14.71 -2.31
C ILE A 519 28.18 -13.42 -3.12
N GLY A 520 28.39 -13.52 -4.43
CA GLY A 520 28.43 -12.36 -5.32
C GLY A 520 27.03 -11.83 -5.70
N LYS A 521 27.00 -10.69 -6.38
CA LYS A 521 25.77 -10.05 -6.88
C LYS A 521 25.02 -10.91 -7.92
N GLU A 522 25.66 -11.93 -8.43
CA GLU A 522 25.11 -12.84 -9.43
C GLU A 522 23.86 -13.58 -8.95
N ILE A 523 23.71 -13.79 -7.64
CA ILE A 523 22.48 -14.37 -7.06
C ILE A 523 21.25 -13.47 -7.21
N PHE A 524 21.47 -12.16 -7.42
CA PHE A 524 20.40 -11.16 -7.60
C PHE A 524 20.18 -10.81 -9.08
N THR A 525 20.72 -11.58 -10.02
CA THR A 525 20.53 -11.30 -11.46
C THR A 525 19.19 -11.81 -11.99
N GLY A 526 18.50 -12.71 -11.26
CA GLY A 526 17.27 -13.40 -11.68
C GLY A 526 17.50 -14.41 -12.81
N ASP A 527 18.70 -14.55 -13.30
CA ASP A 527 19.10 -15.71 -14.09
C ASP A 527 19.35 -16.87 -13.12
N LEU A 528 18.44 -17.85 -13.16
CA LEU A 528 18.48 -18.99 -12.25
C LEU A 528 19.76 -19.81 -12.42
N ALA A 529 20.27 -19.93 -13.65
CA ALA A 529 21.50 -20.68 -13.91
C ALA A 529 22.72 -19.97 -13.34
N LEU A 530 22.86 -18.66 -13.53
CA LEU A 530 23.91 -17.86 -12.93
C LEU A 530 23.82 -17.84 -11.40
N ALA A 531 22.62 -17.73 -10.85
CA ALA A 531 22.41 -17.77 -9.41
C ALA A 531 22.80 -19.14 -8.81
N GLN A 532 22.47 -20.24 -9.48
CA GLN A 532 22.87 -21.59 -9.06
C GLN A 532 24.39 -21.76 -9.09
N VAL A 533 25.07 -21.31 -10.14
CA VAL A 533 26.53 -21.36 -10.22
C VAL A 533 27.17 -20.52 -9.11
N ALA A 534 26.64 -19.32 -8.84
CA ALA A 534 27.11 -18.48 -7.75
C ALA A 534 26.93 -19.15 -6.37
N LEU A 535 25.80 -19.83 -6.14
CA LEU A 535 25.53 -20.57 -4.91
C LEU A 535 26.42 -21.79 -4.75
N LEU A 536 26.83 -22.47 -5.83
CA LEU A 536 27.83 -23.57 -5.78
C LEU A 536 29.20 -23.09 -5.30
N GLY A 537 29.52 -21.82 -5.57
CA GLY A 537 30.74 -21.19 -5.07
C GLY A 537 30.65 -20.65 -3.64
N ALA A 538 29.48 -20.70 -3.02
CA ALA A 538 29.30 -20.21 -1.66
C ALA A 538 30.08 -21.02 -0.64
N THR A 539 30.54 -20.35 0.41
CA THR A 539 31.30 -20.96 1.50
C THR A 539 30.59 -20.69 2.84
N ALA A 540 30.58 -21.67 3.73
CA ALA A 540 30.13 -21.51 5.11
C ALA A 540 31.28 -21.01 5.98
N LYS A 541 31.19 -19.81 6.56
CA LYS A 541 32.20 -19.23 7.44
C LYS A 541 32.00 -19.65 8.89
N ASN A 542 30.77 -19.49 9.38
CA ASN A 542 30.39 -19.88 10.72
C ASN A 542 28.91 -20.23 10.78
N VAL A 543 28.56 -21.03 11.76
CA VAL A 543 27.19 -21.35 12.15
C VAL A 543 27.12 -21.54 13.65
N GLU A 544 26.12 -20.98 14.29
CA GLU A 544 25.78 -21.23 15.67
C GLU A 544 24.34 -21.74 15.75
N LEU A 545 24.13 -22.87 16.41
CA LEU A 545 22.83 -23.49 16.66
C LEU A 545 22.62 -23.57 18.17
N LYS A 546 21.43 -23.16 18.63
CA LYS A 546 21.01 -23.26 20.01
C LYS A 546 19.66 -23.94 20.07
N LEU A 547 19.60 -25.14 20.64
CA LEU A 547 18.38 -25.90 20.87
C LEU A 547 18.03 -25.84 22.35
N GLN A 548 16.88 -25.27 22.67
CA GLN A 548 16.33 -25.20 24.01
C GLN A 548 15.15 -26.17 24.13
N ASN A 549 15.19 -27.08 25.07
CA ASN A 549 14.05 -27.90 25.42
C ASN A 549 13.05 -27.08 26.28
N LEU A 550 11.78 -27.14 25.92
CA LEU A 550 10.68 -26.51 26.66
C LEU A 550 9.61 -27.53 27.09
N GLY A 551 10.03 -28.82 27.15
CA GLY A 551 9.16 -29.94 27.57
C GLY A 551 8.94 -31.02 26.51
N LEU A 552 9.45 -30.83 25.26
CA LEU A 552 9.26 -31.79 24.18
C LEU A 552 10.02 -33.09 24.45
N ALA A 553 11.29 -32.99 24.92
CA ALA A 553 12.13 -34.16 25.16
C ALA A 553 11.53 -35.08 26.21
N GLU A 554 11.00 -34.55 27.32
CA GLU A 554 10.33 -35.32 28.36
C GLU A 554 9.11 -36.06 27.81
N LYS A 555 8.26 -35.36 27.05
CA LYS A 555 7.05 -35.98 26.46
C LYS A 555 7.37 -37.02 25.39
N LEU A 556 8.43 -36.84 24.62
CA LEU A 556 8.91 -37.84 23.66
C LEU A 556 9.34 -39.11 24.38
N ILE A 557 10.17 -38.96 25.43
CA ILE A 557 10.65 -40.09 26.24
C ILE A 557 9.49 -40.81 26.94
N GLU A 558 8.53 -40.08 27.54
CA GLU A 558 7.34 -40.64 28.15
C GLU A 558 6.45 -41.40 27.16
N ASN A 559 6.27 -40.83 25.96
CA ASN A 559 5.48 -41.47 24.90
C ASN A 559 6.13 -42.76 24.42
N GLU A 560 7.46 -42.79 24.26
CA GLU A 560 8.20 -43.98 23.89
C GLU A 560 8.21 -45.03 24.99
N ALA A 561 8.37 -44.60 26.23
CA ALA A 561 8.28 -45.48 27.39
C ALA A 561 6.90 -46.19 27.47
N LYS A 562 5.82 -45.44 27.20
CA LYS A 562 4.45 -46.02 27.13
C LYS A 562 4.32 -47.00 25.97
N LYS A 563 4.82 -46.68 24.78
CA LYS A 563 4.77 -47.55 23.59
C LYS A 563 5.56 -48.85 23.81
N SER A 564 6.75 -48.74 24.40
CA SER A 564 7.64 -49.88 24.67
C SER A 564 7.36 -50.60 25.98
N LYS A 565 6.40 -50.14 26.80
CA LYS A 565 6.05 -50.65 28.14
C LYS A 565 7.26 -50.68 29.09
N ARG A 566 8.11 -49.66 29.02
CA ARG A 566 9.34 -49.49 29.81
C ARG A 566 9.24 -48.26 30.71
N LYS A 567 10.16 -48.14 31.68
CA LYS A 567 10.26 -46.91 32.48
C LYS A 567 10.93 -45.79 31.67
N ALA A 568 10.47 -44.56 31.82
CA ALA A 568 10.99 -43.41 31.13
C ALA A 568 12.51 -43.20 31.41
N GLU A 569 12.95 -43.50 32.63
CA GLU A 569 14.37 -43.42 33.01
C GLU A 569 15.27 -44.42 32.24
N ASP A 570 14.75 -45.64 31.97
CA ASP A 570 15.51 -46.63 31.19
C ASP A 570 15.63 -46.24 29.72
N VAL A 571 14.52 -45.73 29.15
CA VAL A 571 14.52 -45.17 27.77
C VAL A 571 15.50 -43.98 27.65
N ARG A 572 15.45 -43.06 28.62
CA ARG A 572 16.36 -41.92 28.67
C ARG A 572 17.82 -42.33 28.74
N ARG A 573 18.15 -43.31 29.60
CA ARG A 573 19.52 -43.84 29.74
C ARG A 573 20.00 -44.49 28.45
N GLU A 574 19.16 -45.28 27.82
CA GLU A 574 19.46 -45.90 26.53
C GLU A 574 19.73 -44.89 25.44
N TYR A 575 18.89 -43.85 25.29
CA TYR A 575 19.10 -42.80 24.32
C TYR A 575 20.34 -41.97 24.61
N GLY A 576 20.65 -41.74 25.88
CA GLY A 576 21.92 -41.08 26.28
C GLY A 576 23.15 -41.91 25.91
N MET A 577 23.11 -43.24 26.13
CA MET A 577 24.16 -44.15 25.72
C MET A 577 24.31 -44.23 24.18
N MET A 578 23.16 -44.34 23.46
CA MET A 578 23.20 -44.35 21.98
C MET A 578 23.73 -43.04 21.42
N ALA A 579 23.36 -41.90 22.00
CA ALA A 579 23.91 -40.60 21.59
C ALA A 579 25.41 -40.52 21.83
N SER A 580 25.90 -40.98 22.99
CA SER A 580 27.34 -40.95 23.32
C SER A 580 28.17 -41.88 22.43
N LEU A 581 27.79 -43.16 22.33
CA LEU A 581 28.54 -44.15 21.59
C LEU A 581 28.35 -44.06 20.06
N GLY A 582 27.09 -43.86 19.64
CA GLY A 582 26.75 -43.79 18.22
C GLY A 582 27.35 -42.56 17.55
N LEU A 583 27.23 -41.40 18.18
CA LEU A 583 27.82 -40.18 17.63
C LEU A 583 29.35 -40.23 17.62
N ALA A 584 29.99 -40.74 18.69
CA ALA A 584 31.44 -40.88 18.71
C ALA A 584 31.93 -41.80 17.60
N ALA A 585 31.21 -42.87 17.29
CA ALA A 585 31.57 -43.80 16.20
C ALA A 585 31.42 -43.16 14.81
N ILE A 586 30.37 -42.33 14.61
CA ILE A 586 30.07 -41.68 13.32
C ILE A 586 31.02 -40.49 13.09
N LEU A 587 31.23 -39.66 14.13
CA LEU A 587 31.94 -38.38 14.01
C LEU A 587 33.46 -38.50 14.11
N GLY A 588 33.98 -39.63 14.57
CA GLY A 588 35.37 -39.90 14.67
C GLY A 588 36.06 -39.37 15.95
N PRO A 589 37.40 -39.52 16.07
CA PRO A 589 38.15 -39.31 17.31
C PRO A 589 38.60 -37.86 17.55
N SER A 590 38.30 -36.90 16.66
CA SER A 590 38.73 -35.49 16.82
C SER A 590 38.16 -34.85 18.09
N ASP A 591 38.81 -33.82 18.64
CA ASP A 591 38.38 -33.14 19.85
C ASP A 591 37.02 -32.44 19.65
N GLY A 592 36.80 -31.84 18.46
CA GLY A 592 35.52 -31.24 18.08
C GLY A 592 34.39 -32.28 18.01
N ALA A 593 34.65 -33.44 17.43
CA ALA A 593 33.72 -34.56 17.38
C ALA A 593 33.35 -35.06 18.78
N LYS A 594 34.35 -35.25 19.64
CA LYS A 594 34.13 -35.65 21.06
C LYS A 594 33.33 -34.60 21.84
N ALA A 595 33.66 -33.31 21.65
CA ALA A 595 32.93 -32.21 22.30
C ALA A 595 31.46 -32.23 21.89
N LEU A 596 31.15 -32.38 20.59
CA LEU A 596 29.79 -32.47 20.07
C LEU A 596 29.06 -33.70 20.61
N ALA A 597 29.65 -34.90 20.52
CA ALA A 597 29.06 -36.13 21.04
C ALA A 597 28.75 -36.04 22.55
N ASN A 598 29.70 -35.52 23.34
CA ASN A 598 29.53 -35.34 24.77
C ASN A 598 28.44 -34.31 25.13
N ALA A 599 28.33 -33.21 24.37
CA ALA A 599 27.30 -32.21 24.58
C ALA A 599 25.89 -32.75 24.24
N VAL A 600 25.76 -33.48 23.13
CA VAL A 600 24.48 -34.12 22.75
C VAL A 600 24.10 -35.21 23.78
N ALA A 601 25.04 -36.05 24.22
CA ALA A 601 24.76 -37.06 25.25
C ALA A 601 24.29 -36.43 26.57
N ARG A 602 24.91 -35.33 27.01
CA ARG A 602 24.47 -34.57 28.18
C ARG A 602 23.07 -33.98 28.00
N PHE A 603 22.82 -33.39 26.83
CA PHE A 603 21.50 -32.84 26.50
C PHE A 603 20.42 -33.92 26.52
N VAL A 604 20.66 -35.10 25.96
CA VAL A 604 19.72 -36.25 26.00
C VAL A 604 19.49 -36.73 27.42
N ALA A 605 20.54 -36.82 28.23
CA ALA A 605 20.44 -37.26 29.63
C ALA A 605 19.69 -36.25 30.50
N LYS A 606 19.94 -34.98 30.31
CA LYS A 606 19.29 -33.85 31.01
C LYS A 606 18.94 -32.76 30.01
N PRO A 607 17.75 -32.80 29.39
CA PRO A 607 17.36 -31.83 28.39
C PRO A 607 17.23 -30.41 28.97
N GLY A 608 18.03 -29.51 28.44
CA GLY A 608 18.09 -28.09 28.79
C GLY A 608 18.38 -27.27 27.56
N ILE A 609 19.58 -26.71 27.47
CA ILE A 609 20.06 -25.93 26.32
C ILE A 609 21.28 -26.63 25.71
N LEU A 610 21.20 -26.99 24.43
CA LEU A 610 22.34 -27.44 23.64
C LEU A 610 22.77 -26.31 22.71
N THR A 611 24.03 -25.88 22.82
CA THR A 611 24.63 -24.89 21.91
C THR A 611 25.75 -25.55 21.13
N VAL A 612 25.76 -25.39 19.80
CA VAL A 612 26.79 -25.87 18.89
C VAL A 612 27.27 -24.70 18.04
N LYS A 613 28.56 -24.44 18.07
CA LYS A 613 29.23 -23.45 17.22
C LYS A 613 30.22 -24.16 16.32
N ALA A 614 30.14 -23.89 15.03
CA ALA A 614 31.08 -24.36 14.04
C ALA A 614 31.66 -23.18 13.26
N THR A 615 32.97 -23.13 13.11
CA THR A 615 33.66 -22.06 12.38
C THR A 615 34.66 -22.70 11.43
N ALA A 616 34.68 -22.27 10.18
CA ALA A 616 35.66 -22.72 9.21
C ALA A 616 37.08 -22.29 9.64
N LYS A 617 38.08 -23.20 9.57
CA LYS A 617 39.47 -22.89 9.89
C LYS A 617 40.13 -21.96 8.88
N THR A 618 39.58 -21.88 7.69
CA THR A 618 40.03 -20.94 6.65
C THR A 618 39.21 -19.66 6.64
N PRO A 619 39.80 -18.47 6.45
CA PRO A 619 39.04 -17.21 6.33
C PRO A 619 38.05 -17.18 5.15
N ALA A 620 38.32 -17.97 4.11
CA ALA A 620 37.43 -18.09 2.95
C ALA A 620 36.14 -18.84 3.27
N GLY A 621 36.14 -19.63 4.34
CA GLY A 621 35.02 -20.51 4.69
C GLY A 621 35.20 -21.91 4.10
N LEU A 622 34.26 -22.80 4.39
CA LEU A 622 34.17 -24.17 3.87
C LEU A 622 33.20 -24.18 2.67
N GLY A 623 33.72 -24.47 1.47
CA GLY A 623 32.95 -24.55 0.24
C GLY A 623 32.24 -25.89 0.08
N LEU A 624 31.21 -25.92 -0.79
CA LEU A 624 30.54 -27.18 -1.15
C LEU A 624 31.50 -28.16 -1.81
N ALA A 625 32.42 -27.67 -2.63
CA ALA A 625 33.46 -28.50 -3.26
C ALA A 625 34.40 -29.17 -2.21
N ASP A 626 34.71 -28.44 -1.13
CA ASP A 626 35.51 -28.98 -0.03
C ASP A 626 34.80 -30.15 0.69
N VAL A 627 33.45 -30.00 0.84
CA VAL A 627 32.60 -31.03 1.48
C VAL A 627 32.46 -32.26 0.56
N ILE A 628 32.28 -32.06 -0.74
CA ILE A 628 32.17 -33.16 -1.72
C ILE A 628 33.48 -33.91 -1.84
N ALA A 629 34.61 -33.23 -1.67
CA ALA A 629 35.96 -33.83 -1.76
C ALA A 629 36.35 -34.63 -0.51
N LEU A 630 35.54 -34.63 0.57
CA LEU A 630 35.78 -35.45 1.76
C LEU A 630 35.61 -36.92 1.39
N GLY A 631 36.59 -37.74 1.73
CA GLY A 631 36.51 -39.21 1.58
C GLY A 631 35.59 -39.82 2.62
N GLU A 632 35.66 -39.30 3.84
CA GLU A 632 34.85 -39.74 4.99
C GLU A 632 34.21 -38.52 5.70
N PRO A 633 32.98 -38.63 6.24
CA PRO A 633 32.34 -37.55 6.97
C PRO A 633 33.15 -37.01 8.17
N THR A 634 34.02 -37.81 8.73
CA THR A 634 34.91 -37.46 9.86
C THR A 634 35.97 -36.41 9.52
N GLU A 635 36.38 -36.32 8.26
CA GLU A 635 37.37 -35.35 7.76
C GLU A 635 36.87 -33.90 7.82
N ILE A 636 35.55 -33.68 8.00
CA ILE A 636 35.02 -32.35 8.14
C ILE A 636 35.60 -31.61 9.36
N PHE A 637 35.90 -32.32 10.43
CA PHE A 637 36.49 -31.74 11.65
C PHE A 637 37.95 -31.27 11.46
N ASP A 638 38.62 -31.67 10.38
CA ASP A 638 39.90 -31.11 9.97
C ASP A 638 39.77 -29.74 9.33
N LYS A 639 38.57 -29.41 8.81
CA LYS A 639 38.24 -28.16 8.10
C LYS A 639 37.53 -27.15 8.98
N ILE A 640 36.90 -27.57 10.10
CA ILE A 640 36.12 -26.70 10.97
C ILE A 640 36.55 -26.87 12.44
N ASP A 641 36.43 -25.78 13.20
CA ASP A 641 36.45 -25.78 14.66
C ASP A 641 35.04 -25.92 15.20
N VAL A 642 34.82 -26.94 16.03
CA VAL A 642 33.50 -27.18 16.63
C VAL A 642 33.62 -27.05 18.15
N ASN A 643 32.70 -26.20 18.72
CA ASN A 643 32.51 -26.09 20.16
C ASN A 643 31.06 -26.44 20.47
N ALA A 644 30.84 -27.34 21.41
CA ALA A 644 29.50 -27.74 21.80
C ALA A 644 29.38 -27.82 23.31
N THR A 645 28.30 -27.27 23.86
CA THR A 645 27.95 -27.26 25.28
C THR A 645 26.50 -27.68 25.51
N ALA A 646 26.26 -28.32 26.64
CA ALA A 646 24.90 -28.58 27.11
C ALA A 646 24.82 -28.17 28.59
N GLU A 647 23.75 -27.36 28.91
CA GLU A 647 23.43 -26.81 30.22
C GLU A 647 22.09 -27.33 30.72
#